data_ece36ccacfab907e4741f9c9ce92cfff
#
_entry.id   ece36ccacfab907e4741f9c9ce92cfff
#
_cell.length_a   1.000
_cell.length_b   1.000
_cell.length_c   1.000
_cell.angle_alpha   90.00
_cell.angle_beta   90.00
_cell.angle_gamma   90.00
#
_symmetry.space_group_name_H-M   'P 1'
#
loop_
_entity.id
_entity.type
_entity.pdbx_description
1 polymer ?
#
loop_
_entity_poly.entity_id
_entity_poly.type
_entity_poly.pdbx_seq_one_letter_code
_entity_poly.pdbx_strand_id
1 'polypeptide(L)'
;RLTRQPVPFAAVVISGQPGKGAMADSAGKFTIAQVKPGIYRLSASMLGYRSALTSEYIVSAGTPFIEIELEKEAQGIETVTVMPSPVRRTAESPVSVRTIGLREIEKSPGSNRDIARIVRSYPGVSFSPVGYRNDLIVRGGGPSENRFFMDGIEIPNINHFATQGASGGPVSLVNSDLIREIDFYTGAFPADRAGALSSVLDFRLRDGDPDRQRFKATLGASEVGLSGSGHIGEKATFLFSARQSYLQMLFKLLGLPFLPNYIDAQAKVRIRFSQRDELTVLALAGIDNMRLNTDEKGEETEYLLSYLPRLRQETFTVGASYRHYAGRHAQTVTLSHSYLNNRNTKYLGNDESSEDNLTLRLRAVKQKTSLRAENRSHLGRWTLREGVELSYSHYTNRTFRRFFAEQAGTLNYRTRLGLTGWGAFVAADYASADDQLTVSAGIRADGSDFSAETARPWHQLSPRASVRYALSERWTVAASAGLYYQLPPFTALGFENGQGERVNRGLKYMRVAETSAGFDWRLRDRLTVSIEGFHKFYTGVPLSLADSIPLTCQGNDYGTVGDEPLAPTAEGRAYGIEAMVRWQIPDRLHVVGSVTVYRSEYRSGRRARYIASAWDNRFVLNLSGTYELPKAWSIGAKLSAIGGAPYTPYDTEKSSLKEAWDARGRPYYDYSRYNEGRLPAFAQLDLRIDKAFYFRRCTLGIYVDLQNVTGSKLRQPDVLMSTGIVENPSAPASEQRYRMKYIKQESGTLVPALGVTVEF
;
A
#
# COMPACT_ATOMS: atom_id res chain seq x y z
N ARG A 1 -16.61 -17.24 19.13
CA ARG A 1 -15.77 -16.05 18.92
C ARG A 1 -15.76 -15.14 20.15
N LEU A 2 -16.89 -14.62 20.59
CA LEU A 2 -16.94 -13.63 21.69
C LEU A 2 -16.80 -14.22 23.09
N THR A 3 -17.27 -15.45 23.33
CA THR A 3 -17.15 -16.11 24.62
C THR A 3 -15.83 -16.79 24.85
N ARG A 4 -15.06 -17.03 23.78
CA ARG A 4 -13.80 -17.78 23.80
C ARG A 4 -13.89 -19.17 24.42
N GLN A 5 -15.10 -19.72 24.57
CA GLN A 5 -15.29 -21.08 25.06
C GLN A 5 -14.97 -22.11 23.98
N PRO A 6 -14.39 -23.26 24.32
CA PRO A 6 -14.22 -24.35 23.39
C PRO A 6 -15.56 -24.77 22.77
N VAL A 7 -15.55 -25.15 21.50
CA VAL A 7 -16.73 -25.69 20.80
C VAL A 7 -16.49 -27.18 20.59
N PRO A 8 -17.01 -28.05 21.50
CA PRO A 8 -16.83 -29.49 21.38
C PRO A 8 -17.57 -30.01 20.14
N PHE A 9 -17.05 -31.09 19.58
CA PHE A 9 -17.65 -31.86 18.48
C PHE A 9 -17.89 -31.05 17.19
N ALA A 10 -17.20 -29.92 16.98
CA ALA A 10 -17.23 -29.20 15.72
C ALA A 10 -16.55 -30.03 14.62
N ALA A 11 -17.19 -30.15 13.47
CA ALA A 11 -16.61 -30.79 12.30
C ALA A 11 -15.67 -29.80 11.59
N VAL A 12 -14.42 -30.22 11.36
CA VAL A 12 -13.40 -29.44 10.67
C VAL A 12 -12.91 -30.22 9.45
N VAL A 13 -13.05 -29.66 8.25
CA VAL A 13 -12.68 -30.30 7.00
C VAL A 13 -11.76 -29.41 6.17
N ILE A 14 -10.89 -30.04 5.36
CA ILE A 14 -10.07 -29.30 4.38
C ILE A 14 -11.00 -28.84 3.25
N SER A 15 -11.03 -27.55 3.00
CA SER A 15 -11.87 -26.96 1.94
C SER A 15 -11.51 -27.53 0.56
N GLY A 16 -12.50 -28.07 -0.14
CA GLY A 16 -12.31 -28.74 -1.43
C GLY A 16 -11.86 -30.21 -1.35
N GLN A 17 -11.68 -30.77 -0.14
CA GLN A 17 -11.37 -32.18 0.10
C GLN A 17 -12.29 -32.75 1.20
N PRO A 18 -13.60 -32.99 0.92
CA PRO A 18 -14.57 -33.35 1.94
C PRO A 18 -14.28 -34.67 2.66
N GLY A 19 -13.48 -35.57 2.06
CA GLY A 19 -13.03 -36.80 2.69
C GLY A 19 -11.86 -36.64 3.69
N LYS A 20 -11.32 -35.42 3.88
CA LYS A 20 -10.24 -35.11 4.80
C LYS A 20 -10.67 -34.12 5.85
N GLY A 21 -10.91 -34.58 7.06
CA GLY A 21 -11.34 -33.77 8.19
C GLY A 21 -11.15 -34.47 9.50
N ALA A 22 -11.53 -33.81 10.58
CA ALA A 22 -11.58 -34.34 11.94
C ALA A 22 -12.74 -33.71 12.69
N MET A 23 -13.23 -34.38 13.72
CA MET A 23 -14.16 -33.84 14.68
C MET A 23 -13.38 -33.37 15.93
N ALA A 24 -13.74 -32.21 16.45
CA ALA A 24 -13.15 -31.71 17.68
C ALA A 24 -13.54 -32.54 18.87
N ASP A 25 -12.65 -32.73 19.84
CA ASP A 25 -12.89 -33.39 21.09
C ASP A 25 -13.76 -32.54 22.08
N SER A 26 -13.95 -33.04 23.31
CA SER A 26 -14.69 -32.33 24.36
C SER A 26 -14.04 -31.00 24.77
N ALA A 27 -12.75 -30.83 24.53
CA ALA A 27 -11.99 -29.58 24.77
C ALA A 27 -11.92 -28.66 23.54
N GLY A 28 -12.63 -29.02 22.44
CA GLY A 28 -12.62 -28.26 21.20
C GLY A 28 -11.33 -28.43 20.40
N LYS A 29 -10.47 -29.41 20.70
CA LYS A 29 -9.23 -29.67 19.99
C LYS A 29 -9.47 -30.64 18.83
N PHE A 30 -8.80 -30.43 17.69
CA PHE A 30 -8.88 -31.32 16.55
C PHE A 30 -7.49 -31.56 15.95
N THR A 31 -7.32 -32.70 15.27
CA THR A 31 -6.11 -33.01 14.51
C THR A 31 -6.50 -33.72 13.22
N ILE A 32 -6.09 -33.16 12.09
CA ILE A 32 -6.26 -33.79 10.77
C ILE A 32 -4.94 -34.45 10.40
N ALA A 33 -4.91 -35.78 10.36
CA ALA A 33 -3.72 -36.54 10.09
C ALA A 33 -3.45 -36.70 8.58
N GLN A 34 -2.20 -37.02 8.22
CA GLN A 34 -1.76 -37.37 6.85
C GLN A 34 -2.09 -36.30 5.79
N VAL A 35 -2.01 -35.04 6.17
CA VAL A 35 -2.14 -33.92 5.23
C VAL A 35 -0.80 -33.75 4.49
N LYS A 36 -0.85 -33.78 3.16
CA LYS A 36 0.36 -33.53 2.34
C LYS A 36 0.80 -32.06 2.50
N PRO A 37 2.11 -31.79 2.37
CA PRO A 37 2.57 -30.39 2.33
C PRO A 37 1.89 -29.59 1.23
N GLY A 38 1.47 -28.35 1.57
CA GLY A 38 0.72 -27.50 0.65
C GLY A 38 0.07 -26.31 1.36
N ILE A 39 -0.76 -25.54 0.64
CA ILE A 39 -1.51 -24.40 1.17
C ILE A 39 -2.99 -24.75 1.20
N TYR A 40 -3.60 -24.71 2.38
CA TYR A 40 -4.97 -25.16 2.64
C TYR A 40 -5.80 -24.14 3.38
N ARG A 41 -7.13 -24.21 3.20
CA ARG A 41 -8.15 -23.59 4.02
C ARG A 41 -8.94 -24.66 4.73
N LEU A 42 -9.41 -24.39 5.94
CA LEU A 42 -10.28 -25.26 6.67
C LEU A 42 -11.69 -24.66 6.76
N SER A 43 -12.69 -25.50 6.66
CA SER A 43 -14.07 -25.16 6.97
C SER A 43 -14.45 -25.83 8.27
N ALA A 44 -14.96 -25.05 9.22
CA ALA A 44 -15.46 -25.57 10.50
C ALA A 44 -16.97 -25.33 10.59
N SER A 45 -17.71 -26.35 11.04
CA SER A 45 -19.16 -26.28 11.22
C SER A 45 -19.60 -26.97 12.53
N MET A 46 -20.64 -26.42 13.17
CA MET A 46 -21.26 -26.98 14.34
C MET A 46 -22.71 -26.51 14.42
N LEU A 47 -23.62 -27.38 14.86
CA LEU A 47 -25.03 -27.05 15.06
C LEU A 47 -25.18 -25.86 16.01
N GLY A 48 -25.96 -24.85 15.65
CA GLY A 48 -26.14 -23.61 16.42
C GLY A 48 -25.01 -22.60 16.28
N TYR A 49 -24.08 -22.82 15.32
CA TYR A 49 -23.01 -21.90 14.97
C TYR A 49 -22.97 -21.68 13.46
N ARG A 50 -22.62 -20.46 13.07
CA ARG A 50 -22.33 -20.14 11.67
C ARG A 50 -21.05 -20.85 11.23
N SER A 51 -21.10 -21.52 10.06
CA SER A 51 -19.91 -22.15 9.48
C SER A 51 -18.82 -21.13 9.20
N ALA A 52 -17.58 -21.45 9.53
CA ALA A 52 -16.42 -20.60 9.33
C ALA A 52 -15.45 -21.19 8.31
N LEU A 53 -14.97 -20.36 7.38
CA LEU A 53 -13.85 -20.66 6.49
C LEU A 53 -12.62 -19.90 6.99
N THR A 54 -11.52 -20.63 7.19
CA THR A 54 -10.27 -20.00 7.64
C THR A 54 -9.56 -19.23 6.51
N SER A 55 -8.61 -18.39 6.89
CA SER A 55 -7.53 -17.95 6.00
C SER A 55 -6.72 -19.17 5.51
N GLU A 56 -5.80 -18.93 4.57
CA GLU A 56 -4.87 -19.96 4.10
C GLU A 56 -3.81 -20.29 5.17
N TYR A 57 -3.42 -21.55 5.26
CA TYR A 57 -2.35 -22.06 6.11
C TYR A 57 -1.38 -22.90 5.30
N ILE A 58 -0.09 -22.76 5.61
CA ILE A 58 0.96 -23.57 5.01
C ILE A 58 1.18 -24.81 5.86
N VAL A 59 1.04 -25.99 5.26
CA VAL A 59 1.49 -27.25 5.81
C VAL A 59 2.85 -27.56 5.22
N SER A 60 3.90 -27.64 6.07
CA SER A 60 5.28 -27.97 5.70
C SER A 60 5.74 -29.24 6.43
N ALA A 61 7.01 -29.37 6.77
CA ALA A 61 7.53 -30.47 7.58
C ALA A 61 6.96 -30.52 9.02
N GLY A 62 6.41 -29.42 9.51
CA GLY A 62 5.76 -29.32 10.81
C GLY A 62 4.24 -29.15 10.72
N THR A 63 3.51 -29.51 11.79
CA THR A 63 2.07 -29.31 11.92
C THR A 63 1.79 -27.84 12.30
N PRO A 64 1.07 -27.05 11.49
CA PRO A 64 0.70 -25.69 11.90
C PRO A 64 -0.33 -25.74 13.03
N PHE A 65 -0.23 -24.80 13.98
CA PHE A 65 -1.31 -24.54 14.93
C PHE A 65 -2.37 -23.65 14.24
N ILE A 66 -3.63 -24.06 14.36
CA ILE A 66 -4.75 -23.37 13.71
C ILE A 66 -5.87 -23.16 14.75
N GLU A 67 -6.19 -21.89 15.01
CA GLU A 67 -7.32 -21.49 15.84
C GLU A 67 -8.49 -21.06 14.96
N ILE A 68 -9.67 -21.67 15.13
CA ILE A 68 -10.88 -21.37 14.35
C ILE A 68 -11.93 -20.82 15.30
N GLU A 69 -12.41 -19.61 15.01
CA GLU A 69 -13.45 -18.95 15.80
C GLU A 69 -14.81 -19.14 15.13
N LEU A 70 -15.76 -19.79 15.84
CA LEU A 70 -17.14 -19.92 15.42
C LEU A 70 -18.03 -18.87 16.10
N GLU A 71 -19.01 -18.34 15.40
CA GLU A 71 -20.03 -17.41 15.92
C GLU A 71 -21.32 -18.17 16.17
N LYS A 72 -21.92 -18.00 17.37
CA LYS A 72 -23.25 -18.59 17.67
C LYS A 72 -24.29 -17.97 16.76
N GLU A 73 -25.14 -18.79 16.20
CA GLU A 73 -26.27 -18.39 15.39
C GLU A 73 -27.51 -18.21 16.29
N ALA A 74 -28.21 -17.08 16.16
CA ALA A 74 -29.45 -16.84 16.89
C ALA A 74 -30.61 -17.53 16.14
N GLN A 75 -30.95 -18.74 16.51
CA GLN A 75 -32.12 -19.56 16.14
C GLN A 75 -32.47 -19.57 14.61
N GLY A 76 -32.30 -20.74 14.01
CA GLY A 76 -32.86 -21.14 12.74
C GLY A 76 -32.52 -22.59 12.46
N ILE A 77 -33.52 -23.49 12.56
CA ILE A 77 -33.35 -24.92 12.28
C ILE A 77 -33.51 -25.16 10.77
N GLU A 78 -32.71 -24.53 9.98
CA GLU A 78 -32.52 -24.92 8.58
C GLU A 78 -31.05 -25.04 8.29
N THR A 79 -30.64 -26.24 7.93
CA THR A 79 -29.29 -26.56 7.49
C THR A 79 -29.06 -25.93 6.12
N VAL A 80 -28.95 -24.62 6.08
CA VAL A 80 -28.44 -23.94 4.88
C VAL A 80 -26.96 -24.23 4.85
N THR A 81 -26.56 -25.14 4.00
CA THR A 81 -25.15 -25.37 3.67
C THR A 81 -24.67 -24.14 2.90
N VAL A 82 -24.40 -23.05 3.62
CA VAL A 82 -23.75 -21.89 3.03
C VAL A 82 -22.34 -22.34 2.69
N MET A 83 -22.10 -22.66 1.42
CA MET A 83 -20.74 -22.85 0.95
C MET A 83 -20.00 -21.52 1.14
N PRO A 84 -18.98 -21.48 2.02
CA PRO A 84 -18.27 -20.24 2.29
C PRO A 84 -17.68 -19.72 0.97
N SER A 85 -18.03 -18.51 0.61
CA SER A 85 -17.48 -17.88 -0.61
C SER A 85 -15.95 -17.79 -0.49
N PRO A 86 -15.19 -18.18 -1.52
CA PRO A 86 -13.74 -18.00 -1.54
C PRO A 86 -13.34 -16.51 -1.52
N VAL A 87 -14.29 -15.62 -1.77
CA VAL A 87 -14.11 -14.16 -1.72
C VAL A 87 -14.67 -13.65 -0.40
N ARG A 88 -13.80 -13.28 0.51
CA ARG A 88 -14.21 -12.64 1.77
C ARG A 88 -14.64 -11.20 1.47
N ARG A 89 -15.83 -10.83 1.89
CA ARG A 89 -16.38 -9.49 1.82
C ARG A 89 -16.77 -9.04 3.22
N THR A 90 -16.63 -7.75 3.49
CA THR A 90 -17.15 -7.16 4.73
C THR A 90 -18.49 -6.48 4.46
N ALA A 91 -19.30 -6.31 5.49
CA ALA A 91 -20.58 -5.61 5.37
C ALA A 91 -20.36 -4.17 4.89
N GLU A 92 -19.36 -3.48 5.41
CA GLU A 92 -19.03 -2.09 5.04
C GLU A 92 -18.48 -1.94 3.63
N SER A 93 -17.69 -2.93 3.18
CA SER A 93 -17.07 -2.91 1.85
C SER A 93 -17.41 -4.19 1.08
N PRO A 94 -18.66 -4.32 0.63
CA PRO A 94 -19.13 -5.53 -0.03
C PRO A 94 -18.64 -5.67 -1.47
N VAL A 95 -18.12 -4.59 -2.08
CA VAL A 95 -17.64 -4.55 -3.46
C VAL A 95 -16.13 -4.33 -3.50
N SER A 96 -15.64 -3.31 -2.82
CA SER A 96 -14.29 -2.75 -3.01
C SER A 96 -13.21 -3.35 -2.10
N VAL A 97 -13.47 -4.45 -1.39
CA VAL A 97 -12.44 -5.16 -0.62
C VAL A 97 -11.93 -6.40 -1.35
N ARG A 98 -10.62 -6.62 -1.29
CA ARG A 98 -9.96 -7.81 -1.81
C ARG A 98 -9.06 -8.38 -0.72
N THR A 99 -9.27 -9.65 -0.37
CA THR A 99 -8.36 -10.35 0.55
C THR A 99 -7.27 -11.05 -0.26
N ILE A 100 -6.03 -10.72 0.04
CA ILE A 100 -4.81 -11.30 -0.54
C ILE A 100 -4.33 -12.37 0.42
N GLY A 101 -4.33 -13.62 -0.03
CA GLY A 101 -4.00 -14.78 0.79
C GLY A 101 -2.51 -15.15 0.74
N LEU A 102 -2.14 -16.16 1.53
CA LEU A 102 -0.75 -16.65 1.60
C LEU A 102 -0.22 -17.14 0.26
N ARG A 103 -1.07 -17.77 -0.57
CA ARG A 103 -0.67 -18.26 -1.89
C ARG A 103 -0.21 -17.12 -2.80
N GLU A 104 -0.97 -16.03 -2.84
CA GLU A 104 -0.59 -14.85 -3.61
C GLU A 104 0.65 -14.17 -3.04
N ILE A 105 0.81 -14.17 -1.71
CA ILE A 105 1.96 -13.56 -1.04
C ILE A 105 3.25 -14.33 -1.30
N GLU A 106 3.22 -15.66 -1.18
CA GLU A 106 4.42 -16.51 -1.26
C GLU A 106 4.84 -16.82 -2.71
N LYS A 107 3.88 -16.96 -3.65
CA LYS A 107 4.11 -17.50 -4.98
C LYS A 107 3.82 -16.56 -6.15
N SER A 108 3.59 -15.26 -5.90
CA SER A 108 3.35 -14.28 -6.97
C SER A 108 4.60 -14.09 -7.83
N PRO A 109 4.54 -14.37 -9.16
CA PRO A 109 5.69 -14.14 -10.06
C PRO A 109 6.03 -12.66 -10.17
N GLY A 110 7.31 -12.33 -10.29
CA GLY A 110 7.82 -10.96 -10.44
C GLY A 110 7.70 -10.10 -9.18
N SER A 111 7.17 -10.64 -8.08
CA SER A 111 7.01 -9.87 -6.86
C SER A 111 8.27 -9.85 -6.00
N ASN A 112 9.12 -10.86 -6.10
CA ASN A 112 10.24 -11.07 -5.18
C ASN A 112 9.84 -10.88 -3.71
N ARG A 113 8.60 -11.33 -3.36
CA ARG A 113 8.00 -11.23 -2.01
C ARG A 113 7.76 -9.78 -1.52
N ASP A 114 7.80 -8.81 -2.42
CA ASP A 114 7.49 -7.41 -2.15
C ASP A 114 5.97 -7.17 -2.16
N ILE A 115 5.45 -6.63 -1.05
CA ILE A 115 4.01 -6.46 -0.85
C ILE A 115 3.40 -5.46 -1.84
N ALA A 116 4.07 -4.35 -2.12
CA ALA A 116 3.55 -3.37 -3.06
C ALA A 116 3.42 -3.95 -4.48
N ARG A 117 4.38 -4.82 -4.89
CA ARG A 117 4.33 -5.52 -6.18
C ARG A 117 3.24 -6.59 -6.24
N ILE A 118 2.94 -7.25 -5.10
CA ILE A 118 1.83 -8.21 -5.01
C ILE A 118 0.50 -7.47 -5.18
N VAL A 119 0.31 -6.36 -4.45
CA VAL A 119 -0.91 -5.55 -4.49
C VAL A 119 -1.19 -4.97 -5.89
N ARG A 120 -0.15 -4.67 -6.68
CA ARG A 120 -0.31 -4.23 -8.08
C ARG A 120 -1.02 -5.22 -9.00
N SER A 121 -1.12 -6.49 -8.63
CA SER A 121 -1.86 -7.50 -9.41
C SER A 121 -3.37 -7.38 -9.29
N TYR A 122 -3.87 -6.49 -8.41
CA TYR A 122 -5.28 -6.31 -8.12
C TYR A 122 -5.91 -5.14 -8.88
N PRO A 123 -7.24 -5.16 -9.09
CA PRO A 123 -7.93 -4.09 -9.80
C PRO A 123 -7.71 -2.72 -9.14
N GLY A 124 -7.72 -1.67 -9.93
CA GLY A 124 -7.58 -0.29 -9.47
C GLY A 124 -6.16 0.15 -9.16
N VAL A 125 -5.18 -0.74 -9.17
CA VAL A 125 -3.81 -0.42 -8.74
C VAL A 125 -2.89 -0.20 -9.94
N SER A 126 -2.36 1.00 -10.06
CA SER A 126 -1.27 1.34 -10.96
C SER A 126 0.01 1.70 -10.17
N PHE A 127 1.07 2.07 -10.86
CA PHE A 127 2.32 2.46 -10.26
C PHE A 127 2.90 3.70 -10.94
N SER A 128 3.81 4.39 -10.24
CA SER A 128 4.51 5.54 -10.80
C SER A 128 5.39 5.13 -11.98
N PRO A 129 5.43 5.90 -13.08
CA PRO A 129 6.38 5.69 -14.17
C PRO A 129 7.83 5.99 -13.77
N VAL A 130 8.05 6.67 -12.65
CA VAL A 130 9.38 6.89 -12.09
C VAL A 130 9.97 5.56 -11.69
N GLY A 131 11.03 5.14 -12.36
CA GLY A 131 11.68 3.84 -12.15
C GLY A 131 12.14 3.64 -10.71
N TYR A 132 12.17 2.39 -10.27
CA TYR A 132 12.64 1.96 -8.96
C TYR A 132 11.79 2.40 -7.77
N ARG A 133 10.56 2.91 -7.98
CA ARG A 133 9.60 3.23 -6.92
C ARG A 133 8.44 2.24 -6.90
N ASN A 134 7.99 1.90 -5.69
CA ASN A 134 6.84 1.04 -5.44
C ASN A 134 5.64 1.81 -4.88
N ASP A 135 5.44 3.05 -5.32
CA ASP A 135 4.24 3.80 -4.97
C ASP A 135 2.98 3.07 -5.41
N LEU A 136 2.01 3.00 -4.51
CA LEU A 136 0.69 2.47 -4.81
C LEU A 136 -0.22 3.62 -5.24
N ILE A 137 -0.63 3.58 -6.48
CA ILE A 137 -1.59 4.49 -7.09
C ILE A 137 -2.91 3.74 -7.22
N VAL A 138 -3.93 4.14 -6.46
CA VAL A 138 -5.19 3.39 -6.44
C VAL A 138 -6.32 4.26 -6.97
N ARG A 139 -6.99 3.76 -8.03
CA ARG A 139 -8.09 4.47 -8.73
C ARG A 139 -7.72 5.91 -9.11
N GLY A 140 -6.47 6.12 -9.51
CA GLY A 140 -5.95 7.43 -9.91
C GLY A 140 -5.73 8.44 -8.80
N GLY A 141 -5.83 8.04 -7.54
CA GLY A 141 -5.46 8.87 -6.39
C GLY A 141 -3.98 8.76 -6.06
N GLY A 142 -3.43 9.81 -5.44
CA GLY A 142 -2.00 9.92 -5.16
C GLY A 142 -1.50 9.00 -4.04
N PRO A 143 -0.19 8.75 -3.97
CA PRO A 143 0.40 7.87 -2.96
C PRO A 143 0.13 8.28 -1.52
N SER A 144 -0.03 9.58 -1.23
CA SER A 144 -0.33 10.12 0.10
C SER A 144 -1.76 9.82 0.57
N GLU A 145 -2.64 9.38 -0.33
CA GLU A 145 -4.05 9.10 -0.04
C GLU A 145 -4.29 7.68 0.50
N ASN A 146 -3.25 6.85 0.57
CA ASN A 146 -3.31 5.50 1.09
C ASN A 146 -3.05 5.47 2.60
N ARG A 147 -3.62 4.46 3.30
CA ARG A 147 -3.36 4.19 4.72
C ARG A 147 -3.01 2.73 4.92
N PHE A 148 -2.13 2.49 5.87
CA PHE A 148 -1.57 1.18 6.15
C PHE A 148 -1.77 0.84 7.62
N PHE A 149 -2.33 -0.32 7.89
CA PHE A 149 -2.55 -0.83 9.24
C PHE A 149 -1.96 -2.23 9.37
N MET A 150 -1.43 -2.54 10.54
CA MET A 150 -0.88 -3.86 10.88
C MET A 150 -1.49 -4.31 12.19
N ASP A 151 -2.32 -5.37 12.15
CA ASP A 151 -3.15 -5.80 13.27
C ASP A 151 -3.91 -4.66 13.96
N GLY A 152 -4.39 -3.68 13.15
CA GLY A 152 -5.13 -2.50 13.60
C GLY A 152 -4.28 -1.32 14.07
N ILE A 153 -2.95 -1.40 14.06
CA ILE A 153 -2.02 -0.31 14.37
C ILE A 153 -1.61 0.37 13.06
N GLU A 154 -1.78 1.69 12.98
CA GLU A 154 -1.36 2.47 11.80
C GLU A 154 0.17 2.52 11.70
N ILE A 155 0.69 2.20 10.50
CA ILE A 155 2.12 2.33 10.15
C ILE A 155 2.30 3.43 9.11
N PRO A 156 3.42 4.19 9.15
CA PRO A 156 3.58 5.39 8.30
C PRO A 156 3.74 5.06 6.82
N ASN A 157 4.35 3.94 6.49
CA ASN A 157 4.55 3.44 5.12
C ASN A 157 4.82 1.94 5.12
N ILE A 158 4.85 1.32 3.94
CA ILE A 158 5.10 -0.12 3.75
C ILE A 158 6.43 -0.42 3.05
N ASN A 159 7.16 0.61 2.61
CA ASN A 159 8.40 0.46 1.84
C ASN A 159 9.57 1.14 2.56
N HIS A 160 10.77 0.60 2.34
CA HIS A 160 12.03 1.27 2.61
C HIS A 160 12.21 2.46 1.66
N PHE A 161 13.02 3.46 2.04
CA PHE A 161 13.34 4.64 1.22
C PHE A 161 12.09 5.46 0.81
N ALA A 162 11.07 5.49 1.66
CA ALA A 162 9.87 6.29 1.41
C ALA A 162 10.18 7.79 1.53
N THR A 163 9.58 8.60 0.66
CA THR A 163 9.63 10.06 0.77
C THR A 163 8.50 10.57 1.65
N GLN A 164 8.65 11.77 2.22
CA GLN A 164 7.59 12.41 3.01
C GLN A 164 6.34 12.65 2.13
N GLY A 165 5.18 12.19 2.61
CA GLY A 165 3.91 12.31 1.88
C GLY A 165 3.71 11.29 0.76
N ALA A 166 4.55 10.24 0.68
CA ALA A 166 4.42 9.15 -0.30
C ALA A 166 4.70 7.79 0.34
N SER A 167 4.34 6.72 -0.33
CA SER A 167 4.62 5.34 0.10
C SER A 167 5.81 4.70 -0.63
N GLY A 168 6.41 5.41 -1.58
CA GLY A 168 7.42 4.94 -2.52
C GLY A 168 8.67 4.36 -1.89
N GLY A 169 9.55 3.85 -2.73
CA GLY A 169 10.78 3.15 -2.38
C GLY A 169 10.86 1.81 -3.09
N PRO A 170 12.03 1.25 -3.31
CA PRO A 170 12.20 0.10 -4.21
C PRO A 170 11.79 -1.25 -3.61
N VAL A 171 11.67 -1.37 -2.28
CA VAL A 171 11.52 -2.64 -1.55
C VAL A 171 10.61 -2.51 -0.35
N SER A 172 9.86 -3.58 -0.05
CA SER A 172 8.94 -3.61 1.09
C SER A 172 9.66 -3.66 2.44
N LEU A 173 9.27 -2.76 3.35
CA LEU A 173 9.63 -2.76 4.78
C LEU A 173 8.89 -3.88 5.53
N VAL A 174 7.65 -4.18 5.14
CA VAL A 174 6.85 -5.22 5.77
C VAL A 174 7.30 -6.59 5.27
N ASN A 175 7.70 -7.48 6.18
CA ASN A 175 8.13 -8.82 5.81
C ASN A 175 6.93 -9.73 5.52
N SER A 176 6.87 -10.24 4.29
CA SER A 176 5.82 -11.15 3.82
C SER A 176 5.72 -12.45 4.62
N ASP A 177 6.82 -12.94 5.22
CA ASP A 177 6.83 -14.17 6.02
C ASP A 177 5.92 -14.10 7.25
N LEU A 178 5.70 -12.89 7.77
CA LEU A 178 4.90 -12.68 8.98
C LEU A 178 3.42 -12.46 8.68
N ILE A 179 3.06 -12.23 7.41
CA ILE A 179 1.69 -11.91 7.02
C ILE A 179 0.87 -13.18 6.86
N ARG A 180 -0.34 -13.19 7.41
CA ARG A 180 -1.36 -14.21 7.19
C ARG A 180 -2.25 -13.87 6.00
N GLU A 181 -2.72 -12.63 5.94
CA GLU A 181 -3.56 -12.11 4.86
C GLU A 181 -3.51 -10.58 4.85
N ILE A 182 -3.90 -9.97 3.74
CA ILE A 182 -4.04 -8.53 3.60
C ILE A 182 -5.46 -8.25 3.15
N ASP A 183 -6.22 -7.45 3.91
CA ASP A 183 -7.47 -6.88 3.44
C ASP A 183 -7.15 -5.54 2.73
N PHE A 184 -7.32 -5.53 1.43
CA PHE A 184 -7.06 -4.39 0.57
C PHE A 184 -8.37 -3.74 0.14
N TYR A 185 -8.62 -2.52 0.62
CA TYR A 185 -9.78 -1.71 0.32
C TYR A 185 -9.41 -0.66 -0.73
N THR A 186 -10.10 -0.66 -1.86
CA THR A 186 -9.96 0.36 -2.93
C THR A 186 -11.05 1.42 -2.86
N GLY A 187 -11.98 1.31 -1.93
CA GLY A 187 -13.10 2.19 -1.66
C GLY A 187 -13.97 1.63 -0.54
N ALA A 188 -15.07 2.30 -0.22
CA ALA A 188 -16.00 1.93 0.86
C ALA A 188 -15.24 1.63 2.18
N PHE A 189 -14.34 2.54 2.58
CA PHE A 189 -13.47 2.34 3.73
C PHE A 189 -14.26 2.17 5.01
N PRO A 190 -13.87 1.22 5.91
CA PRO A 190 -14.52 1.02 7.19
C PRO A 190 -14.54 2.29 8.06
N ALA A 191 -15.57 2.45 8.91
CA ALA A 191 -15.74 3.63 9.75
C ALA A 191 -14.62 3.79 10.80
N ASP A 192 -14.00 2.69 11.21
CA ASP A 192 -12.85 2.64 12.12
C ASP A 192 -11.50 2.97 11.43
N ARG A 193 -11.49 3.24 10.11
CA ARG A 193 -10.30 3.65 9.35
C ARG A 193 -10.42 5.08 8.87
N ALA A 194 -9.63 5.97 9.49
CA ALA A 194 -9.62 7.40 9.19
C ALA A 194 -8.60 7.77 8.11
N GLY A 195 -8.81 8.92 7.48
CA GLY A 195 -7.80 9.63 6.71
C GLY A 195 -7.37 8.95 5.40
N ALA A 196 -8.16 8.03 4.84
CA ALA A 196 -7.92 7.43 3.53
C ALA A 196 -8.84 8.05 2.48
N LEU A 197 -8.31 8.35 1.28
CA LEU A 197 -9.07 8.79 0.12
C LEU A 197 -8.95 7.82 -1.06
N SER A 198 -7.88 7.01 -1.11
CA SER A 198 -7.63 6.11 -2.24
C SER A 198 -7.58 4.64 -1.85
N SER A 199 -6.88 4.27 -0.80
CA SER A 199 -6.90 2.89 -0.32
C SER A 199 -6.61 2.73 1.17
N VAL A 200 -7.02 1.58 1.70
CA VAL A 200 -6.58 1.06 3.00
C VAL A 200 -6.03 -0.35 2.79
N LEU A 201 -4.81 -0.60 3.29
CA LEU A 201 -4.24 -1.93 3.42
C LEU A 201 -4.20 -2.29 4.91
N ASP A 202 -4.90 -3.35 5.27
CA ASP A 202 -4.95 -3.88 6.64
C ASP A 202 -4.23 -5.25 6.67
N PHE A 203 -3.01 -5.25 7.18
CA PHE A 203 -2.17 -6.43 7.30
C PHE A 203 -2.54 -7.21 8.56
N ARG A 204 -2.90 -8.46 8.38
CA ARG A 204 -3.10 -9.41 9.48
C ARG A 204 -1.89 -10.30 9.58
N LEU A 205 -1.17 -10.19 10.68
CA LEU A 205 -0.01 -11.03 10.95
C LEU A 205 -0.44 -12.45 11.36
N ARG A 206 0.46 -13.38 11.13
CA ARG A 206 0.38 -14.73 11.73
C ARG A 206 0.44 -14.62 13.25
N ASP A 207 -0.01 -15.64 13.94
CA ASP A 207 0.20 -15.79 15.38
C ASP A 207 1.34 -16.77 15.64
N GLY A 208 2.03 -16.63 16.75
CA GLY A 208 3.02 -17.59 17.21
C GLY A 208 2.38 -18.94 17.52
N ASP A 209 3.14 -20.00 17.33
CA ASP A 209 2.71 -21.37 17.63
C ASP A 209 2.81 -21.60 19.15
N PRO A 210 1.72 -21.96 19.86
CA PRO A 210 1.73 -22.15 21.31
C PRO A 210 2.40 -23.46 21.72
N ASP A 211 2.60 -24.41 20.80
CA ASP A 211 3.10 -25.74 21.10
C ASP A 211 4.54 -25.95 20.64
N ARG A 212 5.01 -25.16 19.66
CA ARG A 212 6.31 -25.37 19.02
C ARG A 212 6.99 -24.06 18.68
N GLN A 213 8.32 -24.09 18.69
CA GLN A 213 9.13 -23.01 18.13
C GLN A 213 9.52 -23.38 16.68
N ARG A 214 9.46 -22.39 15.79
CA ARG A 214 9.83 -22.52 14.38
C ARG A 214 10.69 -21.34 13.97
N PHE A 215 11.69 -21.64 13.17
CA PHE A 215 12.58 -20.63 12.62
C PHE A 215 12.68 -20.82 11.10
N LYS A 216 12.84 -19.72 10.39
CA LYS A 216 13.05 -19.69 8.95
C LYS A 216 14.21 -18.77 8.64
N ALA A 217 15.27 -19.33 8.07
CA ALA A 217 16.38 -18.57 7.49
C ALA A 217 16.12 -18.38 5.99
N THR A 218 16.37 -17.19 5.50
CA THR A 218 16.17 -16.81 4.10
C THR A 218 17.44 -16.17 3.56
N LEU A 219 17.92 -16.67 2.42
CA LEU A 219 18.90 -16.01 1.57
C LEU A 219 18.20 -15.66 0.27
N GLY A 220 17.72 -14.43 0.15
CA GLY A 220 17.01 -13.91 -1.02
C GLY A 220 17.96 -13.31 -2.06
N ALA A 221 17.42 -12.74 -3.13
CA ALA A 221 18.20 -12.05 -4.16
C ALA A 221 18.85 -10.75 -3.66
N SER A 222 18.26 -10.12 -2.67
CA SER A 222 18.64 -8.79 -2.20
C SER A 222 18.88 -8.69 -0.69
N GLU A 223 18.59 -9.78 0.06
CA GLU A 223 18.59 -9.74 1.52
C GLU A 223 18.89 -11.12 2.13
N VAL A 224 19.46 -11.10 3.32
CA VAL A 224 19.48 -12.23 4.24
C VAL A 224 18.53 -11.93 5.40
N GLY A 225 17.76 -12.93 5.81
CA GLY A 225 16.76 -12.77 6.85
C GLY A 225 16.64 -13.98 7.78
N LEU A 226 16.21 -13.70 8.98
CA LEU A 226 15.82 -14.70 9.97
C LEU A 226 14.43 -14.31 10.50
N SER A 227 13.51 -15.25 10.47
CA SER A 227 12.20 -15.10 11.11
C SER A 227 11.92 -16.29 12.03
N GLY A 228 11.07 -16.09 13.01
CA GLY A 228 10.71 -17.14 13.93
C GLY A 228 9.36 -16.90 14.59
N SER A 229 8.76 -17.98 15.04
CA SER A 229 7.50 -18.00 15.78
C SER A 229 7.54 -19.07 16.86
N GLY A 230 6.80 -18.85 17.96
CA GLY A 230 6.76 -19.80 19.04
C GLY A 230 6.02 -19.25 20.25
N HIS A 231 6.34 -19.82 21.42
CA HIS A 231 5.72 -19.45 22.69
C HIS A 231 6.76 -19.12 23.77
N ILE A 232 6.33 -18.31 24.71
CA ILE A 232 7.06 -17.97 25.95
C ILE A 232 6.15 -18.36 27.11
N GLY A 233 6.45 -19.51 27.73
CA GLY A 233 5.55 -20.13 28.70
C GLY A 233 4.21 -20.52 28.07
N GLU A 234 3.15 -20.62 28.89
CA GLU A 234 1.82 -21.11 28.45
C GLU A 234 0.89 -20.00 27.92
N LYS A 235 1.20 -18.74 28.24
CA LYS A 235 0.27 -17.61 28.00
C LYS A 235 0.68 -16.67 26.88
N ALA A 236 1.94 -16.71 26.48
CA ALA A 236 2.45 -15.79 25.48
C ALA A 236 2.94 -16.51 24.22
N THR A 237 2.62 -15.96 23.06
CA THR A 237 3.19 -16.37 21.77
C THR A 237 3.92 -15.21 21.13
N PHE A 238 4.95 -15.51 20.37
CA PHE A 238 5.75 -14.52 19.67
C PHE A 238 5.92 -14.83 18.19
N LEU A 239 6.16 -13.78 17.44
CA LEU A 239 6.53 -13.79 16.03
C LEU A 239 7.56 -12.69 15.82
N PHE A 240 8.67 -12.97 15.14
CA PHE A 240 9.66 -11.97 14.81
C PHE A 240 10.30 -12.17 13.45
N SER A 241 10.92 -11.12 12.94
CA SER A 241 11.76 -11.12 11.75
C SER A 241 12.86 -10.08 11.89
N ALA A 242 14.05 -10.39 11.38
CA ALA A 242 15.14 -9.44 11.17
C ALA A 242 15.73 -9.70 9.78
N ARG A 243 15.97 -8.60 9.00
CA ARG A 243 16.53 -8.69 7.66
C ARG A 243 17.66 -7.69 7.50
N GLN A 244 18.68 -8.06 6.74
CA GLN A 244 19.76 -7.21 6.28
C GLN A 244 19.86 -7.29 4.76
N SER A 245 19.79 -6.14 4.11
CA SER A 245 19.93 -6.04 2.67
C SER A 245 21.38 -6.05 2.21
N TYR A 246 21.63 -6.64 1.05
CA TYR A 246 22.84 -6.45 0.23
C TYR A 246 22.49 -5.96 -1.19
N LEU A 247 21.34 -5.31 -1.34
CA LEU A 247 20.81 -4.80 -2.60
C LEU A 247 21.77 -3.85 -3.31
N GLN A 248 22.61 -3.12 -2.55
CA GLN A 248 23.68 -2.28 -3.09
C GLN A 248 24.65 -3.04 -4.00
N MET A 249 24.95 -4.32 -3.70
CA MET A 249 25.83 -5.14 -4.53
C MET A 249 25.17 -5.48 -5.86
N LEU A 250 23.90 -5.86 -5.82
CA LEU A 250 23.11 -6.14 -7.02
C LEU A 250 22.98 -4.90 -7.90
N PHE A 251 22.70 -3.73 -7.32
CA PHE A 251 22.54 -2.48 -8.06
C PHE A 251 23.87 -2.02 -8.68
N LYS A 252 24.98 -2.22 -7.98
CA LYS A 252 26.31 -1.95 -8.55
C LYS A 252 26.61 -2.85 -9.75
N LEU A 253 26.29 -4.14 -9.67
CA LEU A 253 26.45 -5.08 -10.77
C LEU A 253 25.56 -4.76 -11.99
N LEU A 254 24.40 -4.15 -11.75
CA LEU A 254 23.47 -3.71 -12.80
C LEU A 254 23.78 -2.31 -13.36
N GLY A 255 24.85 -1.65 -12.89
CA GLY A 255 25.24 -0.31 -13.33
C GLY A 255 24.22 0.79 -12.95
N LEU A 256 23.51 0.62 -11.82
CA LEU A 256 22.49 1.59 -11.42
C LEU A 256 23.11 2.79 -10.69
N PRO A 257 22.55 4.01 -10.83
CA PRO A 257 23.15 5.24 -10.30
C PRO A 257 23.04 5.39 -8.77
N PHE A 258 22.42 4.46 -8.07
CA PHE A 258 22.24 4.49 -6.63
C PHE A 258 22.36 3.10 -5.98
N LEU A 259 22.83 3.08 -4.74
CA LEU A 259 23.23 1.90 -4.00
C LEU A 259 22.47 1.82 -2.67
N PRO A 260 21.24 1.26 -2.67
CA PRO A 260 20.42 1.15 -1.46
C PRO A 260 20.90 0.02 -0.55
N ASN A 261 20.85 0.28 0.76
CA ASN A 261 21.07 -0.71 1.81
C ASN A 261 20.09 -0.46 2.94
N TYR A 262 19.54 -1.52 3.53
CA TYR A 262 18.66 -1.41 4.68
C TYR A 262 18.85 -2.56 5.67
N ILE A 263 18.44 -2.29 6.90
CA ILE A 263 18.21 -3.28 7.95
C ILE A 263 16.82 -3.04 8.53
N ASP A 264 16.08 -4.09 8.77
CA ASP A 264 14.77 -4.01 9.41
C ASP A 264 14.54 -5.12 10.43
N ALA A 265 13.63 -4.84 11.35
CA ALA A 265 13.14 -5.79 12.31
C ALA A 265 11.65 -5.61 12.56
N GLN A 266 10.95 -6.71 12.77
CA GLN A 266 9.53 -6.74 13.06
C GLN A 266 9.26 -7.79 14.14
N ALA A 267 8.36 -7.47 15.08
CA ALA A 267 8.00 -8.39 16.15
C ALA A 267 6.54 -8.23 16.55
N LYS A 268 5.91 -9.32 16.96
CA LYS A 268 4.59 -9.37 17.57
C LYS A 268 4.65 -10.31 18.76
N VAL A 269 4.11 -9.87 19.89
CA VAL A 269 3.92 -10.72 21.08
C VAL A 269 2.45 -10.65 21.45
N ARG A 270 1.81 -11.81 21.60
CA ARG A 270 0.42 -11.93 22.03
C ARG A 270 0.39 -12.65 23.38
N ILE A 271 -0.19 -12.00 24.39
CA ILE A 271 -0.29 -12.50 25.75
C ILE A 271 -1.75 -12.71 26.08
N ARG A 272 -2.14 -13.92 26.45
CA ARG A 272 -3.47 -14.26 26.93
C ARG A 272 -3.45 -14.35 28.46
N PHE A 273 -3.93 -13.30 29.11
CA PHE A 273 -4.03 -13.27 30.58
C PHE A 273 -5.12 -14.22 31.07
N SER A 274 -6.25 -14.25 30.34
CA SER A 274 -7.39 -15.10 30.60
C SER A 274 -8.09 -15.49 29.29
N GLN A 275 -9.20 -16.23 29.38
CA GLN A 275 -10.06 -16.48 28.21
C GLN A 275 -10.71 -15.20 27.68
N ARG A 276 -10.79 -14.14 28.49
CA ARG A 276 -11.45 -12.87 28.14
C ARG A 276 -10.49 -11.76 27.82
N ASP A 277 -9.23 -11.87 28.23
CA ASP A 277 -8.28 -10.78 28.22
C ASP A 277 -7.04 -11.14 27.45
N GLU A 278 -6.73 -10.38 26.42
CA GLU A 278 -5.51 -10.53 25.64
C GLU A 278 -4.84 -9.18 25.37
N LEU A 279 -3.53 -9.19 25.34
CA LEU A 279 -2.69 -8.06 24.94
C LEU A 279 -1.85 -8.49 23.75
N THR A 280 -1.87 -7.67 22.69
CA THR A 280 -0.96 -7.81 21.55
C THR A 280 -0.03 -6.61 21.53
N VAL A 281 1.27 -6.86 21.51
CA VAL A 281 2.30 -5.83 21.33
C VAL A 281 2.96 -6.06 19.98
N LEU A 282 3.12 -5.00 19.21
CA LEU A 282 3.69 -5.01 17.86
C LEU A 282 4.81 -3.97 17.77
N ALA A 283 5.90 -4.33 17.11
CA ALA A 283 7.00 -3.45 16.76
C ALA A 283 7.44 -3.67 15.31
N LEU A 284 7.73 -2.57 14.60
CA LEU A 284 8.29 -2.53 13.26
C LEU A 284 9.37 -1.45 13.24
N ALA A 285 10.57 -1.75 12.74
CA ALA A 285 11.65 -0.78 12.63
C ALA A 285 12.45 -1.00 11.34
N GLY A 286 12.99 0.09 10.77
CA GLY A 286 13.87 0.05 9.61
C GLY A 286 14.86 1.22 9.60
N ILE A 287 16.07 0.93 9.13
CA ILE A 287 17.12 1.92 8.90
C ILE A 287 17.58 1.77 7.46
N ASP A 288 17.47 2.84 6.69
CA ASP A 288 17.77 2.88 5.27
C ASP A 288 18.93 3.82 4.99
N ASN A 289 19.80 3.43 4.07
CA ASN A 289 20.92 4.24 3.61
C ASN A 289 21.08 4.06 2.09
N MET A 290 20.96 5.13 1.33
CA MET A 290 21.14 5.14 -0.12
C MET A 290 22.31 6.05 -0.48
N ARG A 291 23.34 5.46 -1.06
CA ARG A 291 24.51 6.17 -1.62
C ARG A 291 24.35 6.31 -3.13
N LEU A 292 25.06 7.24 -3.74
CA LEU A 292 25.14 7.40 -5.17
C LEU A 292 26.29 6.56 -5.74
N ASN A 293 26.09 6.01 -6.94
CA ASN A 293 27.12 5.28 -7.70
C ASN A 293 27.72 6.22 -8.74
N THR A 294 28.68 7.01 -8.32
CA THR A 294 29.33 8.04 -9.17
C THR A 294 30.36 7.46 -10.15
N ASP A 295 30.65 6.15 -10.08
CA ASP A 295 31.55 5.45 -10.97
C ASP A 295 30.92 5.21 -12.35
N GLU A 296 29.58 5.12 -12.40
CA GLU A 296 28.83 4.87 -13.62
C GLU A 296 28.79 6.11 -14.52
N LYS A 297 28.86 5.88 -15.83
CA LYS A 297 28.91 6.92 -16.85
C LYS A 297 27.76 6.76 -17.85
N GLY A 298 27.44 7.83 -18.55
CA GLY A 298 26.39 7.89 -19.57
C GLY A 298 25.47 9.06 -19.34
N GLU A 299 24.92 9.64 -20.41
CA GLU A 299 24.10 10.85 -20.35
C GLU A 299 22.89 10.73 -19.41
N GLU A 300 22.19 9.60 -19.47
CA GLU A 300 21.06 9.33 -18.57
C GLU A 300 21.50 9.19 -17.12
N THR A 301 22.57 8.44 -16.87
CA THR A 301 23.13 8.24 -15.53
C THR A 301 23.64 9.54 -14.94
N GLU A 302 24.38 10.32 -15.70
CA GLU A 302 24.90 11.64 -15.28
C GLU A 302 23.76 12.62 -14.99
N TYR A 303 22.70 12.61 -15.81
CA TYR A 303 21.51 13.38 -15.53
C TYR A 303 20.84 12.95 -14.21
N LEU A 304 20.61 11.65 -13.99
CA LEU A 304 20.06 11.13 -12.74
C LEU A 304 20.95 11.49 -11.54
N LEU A 305 22.25 11.30 -11.66
CA LEU A 305 23.22 11.67 -10.63
C LEU A 305 23.26 13.18 -10.36
N SER A 306 22.86 14.02 -11.31
CA SER A 306 22.84 15.48 -11.12
C SER A 306 21.80 15.93 -10.09
N TYR A 307 20.66 15.22 -9.96
CA TYR A 307 19.57 15.63 -9.06
C TYR A 307 19.25 14.64 -7.93
N LEU A 308 19.60 13.36 -8.05
CA LEU A 308 19.36 12.39 -7.00
C LEU A 308 20.12 12.74 -5.72
N PRO A 309 19.46 12.82 -4.55
CA PRO A 309 20.15 13.04 -3.29
C PRO A 309 20.65 11.71 -2.69
N ARG A 310 21.63 11.79 -1.81
CA ARG A 310 21.84 10.75 -0.80
C ARG A 310 20.68 10.76 0.15
N LEU A 311 20.21 9.56 0.52
CA LEU A 311 19.08 9.41 1.42
C LEU A 311 19.46 8.55 2.61
N ARG A 312 19.08 9.01 3.80
CA ARG A 312 19.05 8.21 5.02
C ARG A 312 17.68 8.31 5.66
N GLN A 313 17.10 7.17 6.00
CA GLN A 313 15.80 7.10 6.65
C GLN A 313 15.87 6.22 7.89
N GLU A 314 15.15 6.63 8.92
CA GLU A 314 14.93 5.86 10.13
C GLU A 314 13.42 5.83 10.37
N THR A 315 12.85 4.64 10.49
CA THR A 315 11.43 4.47 10.78
C THR A 315 11.23 3.45 11.89
N PHE A 316 10.28 3.70 12.78
CA PHE A 316 9.78 2.69 13.69
C PHE A 316 8.31 2.92 14.02
N THR A 317 7.61 1.86 14.34
CA THR A 317 6.28 1.88 14.92
C THR A 317 6.23 0.87 16.04
N VAL A 318 5.71 1.26 17.18
CA VAL A 318 5.40 0.37 18.29
C VAL A 318 3.96 0.60 18.71
N GLY A 319 3.25 -0.47 19.06
CA GLY A 319 1.88 -0.37 19.53
C GLY A 319 1.48 -1.54 20.40
N ALA A 320 0.52 -1.27 21.27
CA ALA A 320 -0.09 -2.25 22.16
C ALA A 320 -1.60 -2.19 22.02
N SER A 321 -2.24 -3.34 21.85
CA SER A 321 -3.68 -3.51 21.69
C SER A 321 -4.18 -4.45 22.74
N TYR A 322 -4.91 -3.92 23.74
CA TYR A 322 -5.58 -4.73 24.76
C TYR A 322 -7.01 -4.99 24.33
N ARG A 323 -7.44 -6.25 24.41
CA ARG A 323 -8.79 -6.68 24.06
C ARG A 323 -9.45 -7.42 25.21
N HIS A 324 -10.67 -6.99 25.52
CA HIS A 324 -11.54 -7.61 26.52
C HIS A 324 -12.81 -8.16 25.87
N TYR A 325 -13.12 -9.41 26.16
CA TYR A 325 -14.33 -10.08 25.68
C TYR A 325 -15.38 -10.21 26.79
N ALA A 326 -16.50 -9.52 26.65
CA ALA A 326 -17.59 -9.49 27.63
C ALA A 326 -18.91 -10.01 27.02
N GLY A 327 -19.04 -11.32 26.89
CA GLY A 327 -20.25 -11.96 26.38
C GLY A 327 -20.52 -11.65 24.90
N ARG A 328 -21.33 -10.62 24.61
CA ARG A 328 -21.67 -10.19 23.24
C ARG A 328 -20.83 -8.99 22.77
N HIS A 329 -19.93 -8.54 23.60
CA HIS A 329 -19.11 -7.34 23.35
C HIS A 329 -17.63 -7.73 23.26
N ALA A 330 -16.92 -7.03 22.41
CA ALA A 330 -15.47 -7.07 22.34
C ALA A 330 -14.94 -5.64 22.35
N GLN A 331 -14.30 -5.29 23.45
CA GLN A 331 -13.70 -3.96 23.65
C GLN A 331 -12.22 -4.02 23.31
N THR A 332 -11.73 -3.03 22.58
CA THR A 332 -10.32 -2.94 22.20
C THR A 332 -9.79 -1.55 22.49
N VAL A 333 -8.69 -1.48 23.21
CA VAL A 333 -7.95 -0.21 23.40
C VAL A 333 -6.58 -0.38 22.79
N THR A 334 -6.22 0.52 21.87
CA THR A 334 -4.96 0.49 21.14
C THR A 334 -4.20 1.79 21.39
N LEU A 335 -2.97 1.68 21.87
CA LEU A 335 -2.00 2.77 21.98
C LEU A 335 -0.86 2.49 21.01
N SER A 336 -0.49 3.48 20.21
CA SER A 336 0.62 3.33 19.26
C SER A 336 1.44 4.61 19.14
N HIS A 337 2.71 4.43 18.77
CA HIS A 337 3.62 5.51 18.43
C HIS A 337 4.39 5.15 17.17
N SER A 338 4.43 6.07 16.20
CA SER A 338 5.20 5.94 14.97
C SER A 338 6.17 7.11 14.81
N TYR A 339 7.32 6.82 14.21
CA TYR A 339 8.40 7.76 13.95
C TYR A 339 8.93 7.54 12.54
N LEU A 340 9.13 8.62 11.79
CA LEU A 340 9.75 8.62 10.47
C LEU A 340 10.66 9.83 10.34
N ASN A 341 11.96 9.60 10.10
CA ASN A 341 12.98 10.63 9.92
C ASN A 341 13.64 10.44 8.55
N ASN A 342 13.47 11.41 7.68
CA ASN A 342 14.13 11.45 6.36
C ASN A 342 15.24 12.49 6.38
N ARG A 343 16.40 12.12 5.85
CA ARG A 343 17.53 13.02 5.62
C ARG A 343 17.99 12.87 4.18
N ASN A 344 17.91 13.97 3.44
CA ASN A 344 18.36 14.04 2.06
C ASN A 344 19.49 15.06 1.95
N THR A 345 20.56 14.70 1.27
CA THR A 345 21.70 15.60 1.06
C THR A 345 22.14 15.50 -0.40
N LYS A 346 22.38 16.66 -1.03
CA LYS A 346 22.85 16.75 -2.39
C LYS A 346 23.92 17.83 -2.50
N TYR A 347 24.99 17.51 -3.23
CA TYR A 347 26.06 18.44 -3.57
C TYR A 347 26.13 18.63 -5.08
N LEU A 348 26.55 19.81 -5.53
CA LEU A 348 26.79 20.11 -6.94
C LEU A 348 27.88 19.18 -7.47
N GLY A 349 27.64 18.55 -8.62
CA GLY A 349 28.60 17.58 -9.18
C GLY A 349 28.87 16.35 -8.30
N ASN A 350 28.07 16.14 -7.23
CA ASN A 350 28.32 15.15 -6.16
C ASN A 350 29.64 15.36 -5.40
N ASP A 351 30.23 16.56 -5.47
CA ASP A 351 31.45 16.92 -4.77
C ASP A 351 31.17 17.38 -3.34
N GLU A 352 31.53 16.55 -2.38
CA GLU A 352 31.35 16.78 -0.93
C GLU A 352 32.54 17.45 -0.26
N SER A 353 33.55 17.83 -1.03
CA SER A 353 34.79 18.44 -0.48
C SER A 353 34.57 19.82 0.15
N SER A 354 33.49 20.53 -0.25
CA SER A 354 33.14 21.84 0.29
C SER A 354 31.63 21.98 0.55
N GLU A 355 31.28 22.64 1.65
CA GLU A 355 29.90 23.05 1.96
C GLU A 355 29.35 24.05 0.91
N ASP A 356 30.24 24.74 0.17
CA ASP A 356 29.82 25.62 -0.93
C ASP A 356 29.15 24.86 -2.08
N ASN A 357 29.45 23.59 -2.23
CA ASN A 357 28.80 22.70 -3.19
C ASN A 357 27.44 22.18 -2.70
N LEU A 358 27.04 22.45 -1.46
CA LEU A 358 25.76 21.98 -0.92
C LEU A 358 24.59 22.63 -1.66
N THR A 359 23.76 21.81 -2.31
CA THR A 359 22.55 22.26 -3.01
C THR A 359 21.27 21.92 -2.29
N LEU A 360 21.26 20.79 -1.55
CA LEU A 360 20.10 20.37 -0.75
C LEU A 360 20.57 19.74 0.56
N ARG A 361 20.04 20.21 1.67
CA ARG A 361 20.05 19.51 2.95
C ARG A 361 18.67 19.56 3.54
N LEU A 362 18.01 18.42 3.61
CA LEU A 362 16.68 18.26 4.17
C LEU A 362 16.74 17.29 5.35
N ARG A 363 16.09 17.66 6.44
CA ARG A 363 15.79 16.74 7.54
C ARG A 363 14.34 16.94 7.96
N ALA A 364 13.51 15.94 7.72
CA ALA A 364 12.10 15.95 8.07
C ALA A 364 11.78 14.80 9.03
N VAL A 365 11.23 15.12 10.19
CA VAL A 365 10.83 14.16 11.22
C VAL A 365 9.33 14.24 11.43
N LYS A 366 8.64 13.12 11.30
CA LYS A 366 7.22 12.96 11.60
C LYS A 366 7.05 11.93 12.69
N GLN A 367 6.31 12.30 13.75
CA GLN A 367 5.93 11.40 14.83
C GLN A 367 4.41 11.44 14.97
N LYS A 368 3.80 10.32 15.33
CA LYS A 368 2.37 10.25 15.68
C LYS A 368 2.17 9.29 16.83
N THR A 369 1.56 9.78 17.92
CA THR A 369 1.04 8.94 19.00
C THR A 369 -0.46 8.90 18.86
N SER A 370 -1.08 7.71 18.93
CA SER A 370 -2.52 7.52 18.78
C SER A 370 -3.05 6.61 19.87
N LEU A 371 -4.17 7.03 20.48
CA LEU A 371 -4.97 6.23 21.40
C LEU A 371 -6.34 6.03 20.76
N ARG A 372 -6.75 4.76 20.60
CA ARG A 372 -8.05 4.39 20.05
C ARG A 372 -8.75 3.41 20.97
N ALA A 373 -10.02 3.67 21.27
CA ALA A 373 -10.90 2.78 22.02
C ALA A 373 -12.11 2.43 21.16
N GLU A 374 -12.40 1.15 21.01
CA GLU A 374 -13.48 0.62 20.18
C GLU A 374 -14.26 -0.44 20.94
N ASN A 375 -15.54 -0.51 20.65
CA ASN A 375 -16.40 -1.60 21.09
C ASN A 375 -17.13 -2.21 19.88
N ARG A 376 -17.20 -3.53 19.85
CA ARG A 376 -17.98 -4.28 18.88
C ARG A 376 -19.01 -5.12 19.63
N SER A 377 -20.28 -4.91 19.30
CA SER A 377 -21.42 -5.58 19.95
C SER A 377 -22.18 -6.41 18.93
N HIS A 378 -22.41 -7.69 19.23
CA HIS A 378 -23.25 -8.58 18.41
C HIS A 378 -24.64 -8.73 19.05
N LEU A 379 -25.65 -8.14 18.42
CA LEU A 379 -27.01 -8.04 18.90
C LEU A 379 -27.96 -8.77 17.94
N GLY A 380 -27.94 -10.10 18.00
CA GLY A 380 -28.68 -10.93 17.06
C GLY A 380 -28.16 -10.79 15.63
N ARG A 381 -28.97 -10.23 14.73
CA ARG A 381 -28.61 -9.99 13.33
C ARG A 381 -27.83 -8.67 13.10
N TRP A 382 -27.67 -7.90 14.15
CA TRP A 382 -26.97 -6.64 14.11
C TRP A 382 -25.56 -6.75 14.70
N THR A 383 -24.61 -6.12 14.05
CA THR A 383 -23.30 -5.85 14.64
C THR A 383 -23.13 -4.35 14.74
N LEU A 384 -23.06 -3.84 15.96
CA LEU A 384 -22.77 -2.43 16.22
C LEU A 384 -21.27 -2.28 16.48
N ARG A 385 -20.66 -1.27 15.87
CA ARG A 385 -19.26 -0.87 16.09
C ARG A 385 -19.22 0.62 16.39
N GLU A 386 -18.53 0.96 17.43
CA GLU A 386 -18.39 2.33 17.92
C GLU A 386 -16.98 2.54 18.43
N GLY A 387 -16.48 3.76 18.33
CA GLY A 387 -15.16 4.05 18.85
C GLY A 387 -14.79 5.51 18.79
N VAL A 388 -13.73 5.82 19.53
CA VAL A 388 -13.11 7.14 19.61
C VAL A 388 -11.61 7.02 19.38
N GLU A 389 -11.03 8.05 18.82
CA GLU A 389 -9.61 8.15 18.53
C GLU A 389 -9.10 9.54 18.95
N LEU A 390 -7.95 9.57 19.61
CA LEU A 390 -7.19 10.76 19.91
C LEU A 390 -5.77 10.56 19.39
N SER A 391 -5.24 11.54 18.69
CA SER A 391 -3.86 11.47 18.17
C SER A 391 -3.13 12.79 18.35
N TYR A 392 -1.83 12.70 18.61
CA TYR A 392 -0.92 13.83 18.60
C TYR A 392 0.21 13.56 17.61
N SER A 393 0.34 14.45 16.64
CA SER A 393 1.41 14.42 15.65
C SER A 393 2.38 15.56 15.87
N HIS A 394 3.67 15.27 15.78
CA HIS A 394 4.73 16.26 15.81
C HIS A 394 5.55 16.16 14.53
N TYR A 395 5.60 17.27 13.79
CA TYR A 395 6.37 17.36 12.54
C TYR A 395 7.41 18.47 12.65
N THR A 396 8.65 18.15 12.30
CA THR A 396 9.70 19.13 12.14
C THR A 396 10.36 19.00 10.79
N ASN A 397 10.65 20.11 10.15
CA ASN A 397 11.39 20.16 8.90
C ASN A 397 12.50 21.21 9.00
N ARG A 398 13.67 20.87 8.50
CA ARG A 398 14.77 21.78 8.23
C ARG A 398 15.20 21.57 6.80
N THR A 399 14.94 22.53 5.93
CA THR A 399 15.29 22.48 4.52
C THR A 399 16.20 23.65 4.18
N PHE A 400 17.36 23.31 3.64
CA PHE A 400 18.23 24.22 2.91
C PHE A 400 18.26 23.77 1.46
N ARG A 401 17.96 24.67 0.53
CA ARG A 401 18.04 24.45 -0.92
C ARG A 401 18.69 25.65 -1.57
N ARG A 402 19.72 25.43 -2.37
CA ARG A 402 20.40 26.47 -3.14
C ARG A 402 19.99 26.35 -4.61
N PHE A 403 19.69 27.49 -5.21
CA PHE A 403 19.36 27.63 -6.62
C PHE A 403 20.51 28.36 -7.33
N PHE A 404 20.95 27.88 -8.49
CA PHE A 404 22.09 28.40 -9.21
C PHE A 404 21.72 29.18 -10.49
N ALA A 405 20.45 29.54 -10.67
CA ALA A 405 19.95 30.30 -11.80
C ALA A 405 19.97 31.83 -11.52
N GLU A 406 19.53 32.68 -12.46
CA GLU A 406 19.46 34.16 -12.34
C GLU A 406 18.77 34.66 -11.07
N GLN A 407 17.91 33.87 -10.49
CA GLN A 407 17.44 34.05 -9.13
C GLN A 407 18.30 33.21 -8.17
N ALA A 408 19.62 33.32 -8.29
CA ALA A 408 20.54 32.68 -7.37
C ALA A 408 20.11 33.06 -5.94
N GLY A 409 19.69 32.06 -5.19
CA GLY A 409 19.14 32.27 -3.86
C GLY A 409 19.15 30.99 -3.06
N THR A 410 18.87 31.15 -1.79
CA THR A 410 18.74 30.02 -0.87
C THR A 410 17.34 30.01 -0.28
N LEU A 411 16.67 28.88 -0.34
CA LEU A 411 15.51 28.60 0.48
C LEU A 411 16.01 27.93 1.77
N ASN A 412 15.85 28.59 2.88
CA ASN A 412 16.21 28.06 4.19
C ASN A 412 15.06 28.28 5.14
N TYR A 413 14.37 27.19 5.52
CA TYR A 413 13.25 27.28 6.43
C TYR A 413 13.29 26.18 7.50
N ARG A 414 12.65 26.45 8.62
CA ARG A 414 12.51 25.51 9.73
C ARG A 414 11.07 25.51 10.18
N THR A 415 10.45 24.35 10.14
CA THR A 415 9.08 24.17 10.61
C THR A 415 9.04 23.33 11.87
N ARG A 416 8.19 23.72 12.79
CA ARG A 416 7.73 22.90 13.90
C ARG A 416 6.20 22.97 13.96
N LEU A 417 5.54 21.83 13.70
CA LEU A 417 4.09 21.72 13.70
C LEU A 417 3.68 20.63 14.70
N GLY A 418 2.95 21.00 15.76
CA GLY A 418 2.19 20.08 16.61
C GLY A 418 0.77 20.05 16.12
N LEU A 419 0.15 18.88 16.06
CA LEU A 419 -1.20 18.70 15.59
C LEU A 419 -1.91 17.66 16.45
N THR A 420 -2.97 18.08 17.15
CA THR A 420 -3.88 17.19 17.85
C THR A 420 -5.04 16.83 16.92
N GLY A 421 -5.29 15.56 16.75
CA GLY A 421 -6.43 15.04 15.99
C GLY A 421 -7.36 14.24 16.90
N TRP A 422 -8.65 14.32 16.65
CA TRP A 422 -9.68 13.54 17.33
C TRP A 422 -10.71 13.02 16.34
N GLY A 423 -11.31 11.89 16.66
CA GLY A 423 -12.34 11.30 15.83
C GLY A 423 -13.26 10.40 16.64
N ALA A 424 -14.49 10.27 16.17
CA ALA A 424 -15.45 9.31 16.71
C ALA A 424 -16.25 8.69 15.57
N PHE A 425 -16.65 7.44 15.74
CA PHE A 425 -17.47 6.74 14.75
C PHE A 425 -18.49 5.83 15.40
N VAL A 426 -19.56 5.60 14.66
CA VAL A 426 -20.54 4.54 14.91
C VAL A 426 -20.92 3.92 13.58
N ALA A 427 -21.03 2.60 13.54
CA ALA A 427 -21.48 1.84 12.38
C ALA A 427 -22.30 0.64 12.82
N ALA A 428 -23.36 0.34 12.06
CA ALA A 428 -24.25 -0.78 12.27
C ALA A 428 -24.30 -1.64 11.01
N ASP A 429 -24.07 -2.93 11.17
CA ASP A 429 -24.20 -3.92 10.12
C ASP A 429 -25.40 -4.81 10.42
N TYR A 430 -26.22 -5.05 9.42
CA TYR A 430 -27.35 -5.97 9.46
C TYR A 430 -27.16 -7.10 8.47
N ALA A 431 -27.40 -8.33 8.88
CA ALA A 431 -27.49 -9.49 8.01
C ALA A 431 -28.84 -10.17 8.15
N SER A 432 -29.53 -10.46 7.02
CA SER A 432 -30.78 -11.22 7.02
C SER A 432 -30.56 -12.67 7.51
N ALA A 433 -31.66 -13.37 7.88
CA ALA A 433 -31.55 -14.73 8.39
C ALA A 433 -30.99 -15.74 7.40
N ASP A 434 -31.25 -15.52 6.13
CA ASP A 434 -30.81 -16.32 5.00
C ASP A 434 -29.46 -15.86 4.41
N ASP A 435 -28.79 -14.88 5.06
CA ASP A 435 -27.55 -14.25 4.59
C ASP A 435 -27.65 -13.65 3.16
N GLN A 436 -28.86 -13.52 2.59
CA GLN A 436 -29.03 -12.95 1.27
C GLN A 436 -28.80 -11.43 1.26
N LEU A 437 -29.30 -10.73 2.28
CA LEU A 437 -29.16 -9.28 2.41
C LEU A 437 -28.17 -8.92 3.53
N THR A 438 -27.19 -8.09 3.18
CA THR A 438 -26.31 -7.43 4.15
C THR A 438 -26.36 -5.94 3.90
N VAL A 439 -26.62 -5.16 4.93
CA VAL A 439 -26.62 -3.68 4.89
C VAL A 439 -25.67 -3.17 5.95
N SER A 440 -24.90 -2.15 5.62
CA SER A 440 -24.06 -1.42 6.57
C SER A 440 -24.34 0.06 6.46
N ALA A 441 -24.46 0.74 7.59
CA ALA A 441 -24.52 2.19 7.66
C ALA A 441 -23.63 2.68 8.79
N GLY A 442 -22.88 3.75 8.55
CA GLY A 442 -21.98 4.32 9.53
C GLY A 442 -21.77 5.79 9.33
N ILE A 443 -21.36 6.44 10.39
CA ILE A 443 -20.94 7.84 10.36
C ILE A 443 -19.66 7.99 11.19
N ARG A 444 -18.75 8.83 10.69
CA ARG A 444 -17.55 9.25 11.39
C ARG A 444 -17.46 10.76 11.39
N ALA A 445 -16.93 11.32 12.45
CA ALA A 445 -16.58 12.72 12.56
C ALA A 445 -15.12 12.83 12.97
N ASP A 446 -14.34 13.62 12.24
CA ASP A 446 -12.93 13.88 12.52
C ASP A 446 -12.70 15.38 12.75
N GLY A 447 -11.71 15.73 13.54
CA GLY A 447 -11.30 17.11 13.77
C GLY A 447 -9.81 17.21 14.07
N SER A 448 -9.28 18.43 13.97
CA SER A 448 -7.88 18.72 14.30
C SER A 448 -7.69 20.19 14.66
N ASP A 449 -6.72 20.48 15.53
CA ASP A 449 -6.38 21.82 15.97
C ASP A 449 -5.54 22.62 14.95
N PHE A 450 -5.40 22.14 13.71
CA PHE A 450 -4.63 22.85 12.67
C PHE A 450 -5.18 24.23 12.37
N SER A 451 -6.50 24.38 12.30
CA SER A 451 -7.20 25.67 12.09
C SER A 451 -8.60 25.64 12.71
N ALA A 452 -9.22 26.81 12.87
CA ALA A 452 -10.60 26.90 13.36
C ALA A 452 -11.61 26.14 12.48
N GLU A 453 -11.35 26.02 11.19
CA GLU A 453 -12.16 25.24 10.23
C GLU A 453 -12.03 23.74 10.49
N THR A 454 -10.80 23.24 10.64
CA THR A 454 -10.52 21.82 10.84
C THR A 454 -10.86 21.33 12.24
N ALA A 455 -10.98 22.26 13.21
CA ALA A 455 -11.34 21.94 14.59
C ALA A 455 -12.83 21.58 14.77
N ARG A 456 -13.68 21.89 13.79
CA ARG A 456 -15.13 21.64 13.86
C ARG A 456 -15.47 20.28 13.26
N PRO A 457 -15.72 19.22 14.06
CA PRO A 457 -15.91 17.87 13.53
C PRO A 457 -17.13 17.71 12.62
N TRP A 458 -18.14 18.59 12.75
CA TRP A 458 -19.31 18.59 11.86
C TRP A 458 -19.02 19.05 10.43
N HIS A 459 -17.86 19.70 10.17
CA HIS A 459 -17.40 20.01 8.81
C HIS A 459 -16.77 18.78 8.11
N GLN A 460 -16.40 17.77 8.88
CA GLN A 460 -15.80 16.53 8.40
C GLN A 460 -16.66 15.30 8.71
N LEU A 461 -17.98 15.47 8.70
CA LEU A 461 -18.90 14.35 8.83
C LEU A 461 -18.79 13.39 7.63
N SER A 462 -18.50 12.15 7.91
CA SER A 462 -18.23 11.07 6.96
C SER A 462 -19.34 10.01 7.01
N PRO A 463 -20.56 10.27 6.52
CA PRO A 463 -21.55 9.22 6.37
C PRO A 463 -21.11 8.24 5.30
N ARG A 464 -21.42 6.95 5.53
CA ARG A 464 -21.15 5.87 4.59
C ARG A 464 -22.22 4.80 4.69
N ALA A 465 -22.59 4.21 3.58
CA ALA A 465 -23.55 3.14 3.52
C ALA A 465 -23.17 2.13 2.44
N SER A 466 -23.55 0.90 2.65
CA SER A 466 -23.38 -0.16 1.67
C SER A 466 -24.50 -1.18 1.77
N VAL A 467 -24.75 -1.84 0.65
CA VAL A 467 -25.72 -2.94 0.54
C VAL A 467 -25.14 -4.04 -0.32
N ARG A 468 -25.37 -5.27 0.09
CA ARG A 468 -25.07 -6.49 -0.66
C ARG A 468 -26.30 -7.36 -0.68
N TYR A 469 -26.66 -7.85 -1.87
CA TYR A 469 -27.76 -8.76 -2.06
C TYR A 469 -27.37 -9.96 -2.92
N ALA A 470 -27.55 -11.17 -2.40
CA ALA A 470 -27.34 -12.41 -3.12
C ALA A 470 -28.61 -12.74 -3.91
N LEU A 471 -28.62 -12.44 -5.20
CA LEU A 471 -29.72 -12.75 -6.10
C LEU A 471 -29.94 -14.25 -6.27
N SER A 472 -28.87 -15.01 -6.15
CA SER A 472 -28.82 -16.47 -6.18
C SER A 472 -27.51 -16.97 -5.59
N GLU A 473 -27.31 -18.26 -5.51
CA GLU A 473 -26.02 -18.86 -5.13
C GLU A 473 -24.86 -18.44 -6.05
N ARG A 474 -25.18 -18.02 -7.29
CA ARG A 474 -24.18 -17.64 -8.31
C ARG A 474 -24.01 -16.15 -8.48
N TRP A 475 -25.01 -15.36 -8.19
CA TRP A 475 -25.01 -13.93 -8.45
C TRP A 475 -25.18 -13.12 -7.18
N THR A 476 -24.26 -12.22 -6.94
CA THR A 476 -24.31 -11.25 -5.85
C THR A 476 -24.12 -9.86 -6.41
N VAL A 477 -25.00 -8.93 -6.08
CA VAL A 477 -24.88 -7.51 -6.41
C VAL A 477 -24.55 -6.73 -5.15
N ALA A 478 -23.81 -5.64 -5.29
CA ALA A 478 -23.51 -4.77 -4.18
C ALA A 478 -23.27 -3.34 -4.63
N ALA A 479 -23.56 -2.40 -3.74
CA ALA A 479 -23.29 -0.98 -3.94
C ALA A 479 -22.83 -0.33 -2.63
N SER A 480 -22.09 0.77 -2.76
CA SER A 480 -21.66 1.60 -1.61
C SER A 480 -21.60 3.06 -2.00
N ALA A 481 -21.78 3.91 -1.00
CA ALA A 481 -21.60 5.36 -1.10
C ALA A 481 -21.03 5.90 0.21
N GLY A 482 -20.17 6.91 0.14
CA GLY A 482 -19.62 7.54 1.34
C GLY A 482 -18.89 8.85 1.09
N LEU A 483 -18.73 9.61 2.16
CA LEU A 483 -17.86 10.77 2.22
C LEU A 483 -16.62 10.44 3.06
N TYR A 484 -15.45 10.85 2.57
CA TYR A 484 -14.16 10.58 3.20
C TYR A 484 -13.34 11.87 3.25
N TYR A 485 -12.59 12.04 4.35
CA TYR A 485 -11.80 13.23 4.60
C TYR A 485 -10.37 12.88 4.98
N GLN A 486 -9.42 13.70 4.51
CA GLN A 486 -8.01 13.59 4.83
C GLN A 486 -7.37 14.96 4.88
N LEU A 487 -6.53 15.23 5.89
CA LEU A 487 -5.65 16.40 5.86
C LEU A 487 -4.57 16.24 4.79
N PRO A 488 -4.18 17.33 4.10
CA PRO A 488 -2.99 17.35 3.25
C PRO A 488 -1.74 16.85 3.99
N PRO A 489 -0.68 16.42 3.27
CA PRO A 489 0.58 15.99 3.89
C PRO A 489 1.19 17.07 4.79
N PHE A 490 1.92 16.67 5.83
CA PHE A 490 2.60 17.60 6.75
C PHE A 490 3.60 18.52 6.05
N THR A 491 4.17 18.08 4.94
CA THR A 491 5.02 18.91 4.06
C THR A 491 4.29 20.15 3.57
N ALA A 492 3.02 20.00 3.17
CA ALA A 492 2.16 21.09 2.76
C ALA A 492 1.66 21.92 3.95
N LEU A 493 1.15 21.27 5.01
CA LEU A 493 0.62 21.96 6.20
C LEU A 493 1.68 22.78 6.94
N GLY A 494 2.91 22.29 6.96
CA GLY A 494 4.04 22.88 7.68
C GLY A 494 4.96 23.75 6.83
N PHE A 495 4.64 24.01 5.58
CA PHE A 495 5.51 24.84 4.73
C PHE A 495 5.60 26.28 5.26
N GLU A 496 6.83 26.79 5.38
CA GLU A 496 7.16 28.16 5.74
C GLU A 496 7.96 28.81 4.61
N ASN A 497 7.63 30.06 4.31
CA ASN A 497 8.36 30.84 3.31
C ASN A 497 9.75 31.28 3.82
N GLY A 498 10.54 31.96 3.00
CA GLY A 498 11.87 32.43 3.37
C GLY A 498 11.90 33.43 4.54
N GLN A 499 10.74 34.03 4.91
CA GLN A 499 10.55 34.92 6.05
C GLN A 499 10.14 34.18 7.33
N GLY A 500 10.00 32.86 7.29
CA GLY A 500 9.56 32.06 8.42
C GLY A 500 8.05 32.11 8.69
N GLU A 501 7.26 32.52 7.71
CA GLU A 501 5.81 32.57 7.82
C GLU A 501 5.21 31.28 7.31
N ARG A 502 4.29 30.67 8.08
CA ARG A 502 3.51 29.52 7.66
C ARG A 502 2.38 29.99 6.74
N VAL A 503 2.61 29.88 5.43
CA VAL A 503 1.71 30.45 4.40
C VAL A 503 0.49 29.57 4.12
N ASN A 504 0.55 28.27 4.45
CA ASN A 504 -0.50 27.30 4.14
C ASN A 504 -1.53 27.09 5.26
N ARG A 505 -1.70 28.08 6.17
CA ARG A 505 -2.66 28.00 7.30
C ARG A 505 -4.12 27.88 6.85
N GLY A 506 -4.44 28.28 5.63
CA GLY A 506 -5.77 28.19 5.03
C GLY A 506 -6.13 26.81 4.48
N LEU A 507 -5.21 25.84 4.50
CA LEU A 507 -5.52 24.49 4.08
C LEU A 507 -6.53 23.84 5.03
N LYS A 508 -7.35 22.94 4.47
CA LYS A 508 -8.41 22.22 5.16
C LYS A 508 -8.40 20.75 4.76
N TYR A 509 -9.30 19.97 5.32
CA TYR A 509 -9.48 18.60 4.88
C TYR A 509 -9.85 18.54 3.40
N MET A 510 -9.11 17.71 2.64
CA MET A 510 -9.56 17.22 1.34
C MET A 510 -10.74 16.30 1.55
N ARG A 511 -11.76 16.40 0.70
CA ARG A 511 -12.96 15.57 0.76
C ARG A 511 -13.14 14.79 -0.53
N VAL A 512 -13.53 13.53 -0.39
CA VAL A 512 -13.96 12.67 -1.49
C VAL A 512 -15.39 12.20 -1.24
N ALA A 513 -16.25 12.41 -2.23
CA ALA A 513 -17.52 11.72 -2.34
C ALA A 513 -17.33 10.53 -3.28
N GLU A 514 -17.49 9.32 -2.77
CA GLU A 514 -17.26 8.08 -3.52
C GLU A 514 -18.56 7.28 -3.61
N THR A 515 -18.82 6.73 -4.80
CA THR A 515 -19.86 5.75 -5.05
C THR A 515 -19.26 4.59 -5.84
N SER A 516 -19.67 3.37 -5.51
CA SER A 516 -19.32 2.19 -6.29
C SER A 516 -20.49 1.21 -6.34
N ALA A 517 -20.58 0.47 -7.44
CA ALA A 517 -21.55 -0.60 -7.61
C ALA A 517 -20.95 -1.71 -8.47
N GLY A 518 -21.33 -2.93 -8.18
CA GLY A 518 -20.79 -4.06 -8.91
C GLY A 518 -21.49 -5.36 -8.61
N PHE A 519 -20.97 -6.42 -9.21
CA PHE A 519 -21.47 -7.77 -8.99
C PHE A 519 -20.34 -8.79 -8.97
N ASP A 520 -20.58 -9.86 -8.25
CA ASP A 520 -19.77 -11.09 -8.27
C ASP A 520 -20.59 -12.19 -8.95
N TRP A 521 -20.00 -12.85 -9.94
CA TRP A 521 -20.58 -13.98 -10.64
C TRP A 521 -19.74 -15.23 -10.41
N ARG A 522 -20.30 -16.21 -9.72
CA ARG A 522 -19.69 -17.52 -9.51
C ARG A 522 -20.12 -18.45 -10.65
N LEU A 523 -19.29 -18.54 -11.68
CA LEU A 523 -19.56 -19.43 -12.83
C LEU A 523 -19.53 -20.91 -12.42
N ARG A 524 -18.59 -21.28 -11.56
CA ARG A 524 -18.41 -22.61 -10.95
C ARG A 524 -17.86 -22.40 -9.53
N ASP A 525 -17.88 -23.44 -8.72
CA ASP A 525 -17.37 -23.38 -7.33
C ASP A 525 -15.95 -22.83 -7.20
N ARG A 526 -15.22 -22.77 -8.30
CA ARG A 526 -13.78 -22.43 -8.37
C ARG A 526 -13.45 -21.25 -9.26
N LEU A 527 -14.44 -20.68 -9.93
CA LEU A 527 -14.29 -19.58 -10.88
C LEU A 527 -15.25 -18.46 -10.56
N THR A 528 -14.70 -17.33 -10.13
CA THR A 528 -15.45 -16.10 -9.82
C THR A 528 -15.02 -14.97 -10.73
N VAL A 529 -15.98 -14.23 -11.25
CA VAL A 529 -15.81 -12.99 -11.98
C VAL A 529 -16.45 -11.88 -11.17
N SER A 530 -15.71 -10.82 -10.93
CA SER A 530 -16.20 -9.59 -10.26
C SER A 530 -16.09 -8.43 -11.23
N ILE A 531 -17.14 -7.60 -11.31
CA ILE A 531 -17.11 -6.33 -12.07
C ILE A 531 -17.61 -5.23 -11.14
N GLU A 532 -16.90 -4.10 -11.14
CA GLU A 532 -17.19 -2.94 -10.32
C GLU A 532 -16.99 -1.65 -11.10
N GLY A 533 -17.99 -0.75 -11.05
CA GLY A 533 -17.86 0.64 -11.47
C GLY A 533 -17.68 1.53 -10.25
N PHE A 534 -16.83 2.55 -10.37
CA PHE A 534 -16.59 3.52 -9.30
C PHE A 534 -16.58 4.95 -9.83
N HIS A 535 -16.94 5.87 -8.94
CA HIS A 535 -16.86 7.31 -9.17
C HIS A 535 -16.44 8.01 -7.88
N LYS A 536 -15.44 8.89 -7.97
CA LYS A 536 -14.91 9.73 -6.90
C LYS A 536 -14.97 11.20 -7.33
N PHE A 537 -15.45 12.06 -6.46
CA PHE A 537 -15.42 13.50 -6.65
C PHE A 537 -14.66 14.16 -5.50
N TYR A 538 -13.59 14.87 -5.84
CA TYR A 538 -12.66 15.50 -4.90
C TYR A 538 -12.96 16.99 -4.76
N THR A 539 -12.89 17.50 -3.54
CA THR A 539 -12.98 18.96 -3.23
C THR A 539 -11.97 19.33 -2.14
N GLY A 540 -11.55 20.59 -2.12
CA GLY A 540 -10.56 21.05 -1.17
C GLY A 540 -9.14 20.54 -1.44
N VAL A 541 -8.86 20.13 -2.68
CA VAL A 541 -7.54 19.67 -3.11
C VAL A 541 -6.58 20.86 -3.13
N PRO A 542 -5.32 20.71 -2.65
CA PRO A 542 -4.33 21.77 -2.71
C PRO A 542 -4.01 22.17 -4.16
N LEU A 543 -4.08 23.48 -4.41
CA LEU A 543 -3.69 24.13 -5.65
C LEU A 543 -2.41 24.91 -5.43
N SER A 544 -1.40 24.73 -6.25
CA SER A 544 -0.20 25.57 -6.26
C SER A 544 -0.57 27.00 -6.61
N LEU A 545 -0.09 27.95 -5.81
CA LEU A 545 -0.26 29.39 -6.10
C LEU A 545 0.80 29.93 -7.06
N ALA A 546 1.87 29.16 -7.30
CA ALA A 546 2.96 29.53 -8.20
C ALA A 546 2.58 29.35 -9.67
N ASP A 547 1.90 28.26 -10.00
CA ASP A 547 1.58 27.87 -11.38
C ASP A 547 0.09 27.62 -11.62
N SER A 548 -0.75 27.70 -10.59
CA SER A 548 -2.19 27.41 -10.65
C SER A 548 -2.51 25.96 -11.05
N ILE A 549 -1.59 25.03 -10.78
CA ILE A 549 -1.77 23.60 -11.06
C ILE A 549 -2.17 22.86 -9.77
N PRO A 550 -3.19 22.00 -9.81
CA PRO A 550 -3.50 21.12 -8.68
C PRO A 550 -2.32 20.21 -8.35
N LEU A 551 -2.00 20.05 -7.05
CA LEU A 551 -0.83 19.29 -6.60
C LEU A 551 -0.82 17.85 -7.11
N THR A 552 -1.99 17.23 -7.26
CA THR A 552 -2.18 15.89 -7.83
C THR A 552 -1.84 15.80 -9.33
N CYS A 553 -1.77 16.92 -10.04
CA CYS A 553 -1.38 16.97 -11.45
C CYS A 553 0.13 17.16 -11.63
N GLN A 554 0.83 17.71 -10.62
CA GLN A 554 2.30 17.87 -10.65
C GLN A 554 3.03 16.53 -10.54
N GLY A 555 2.39 15.52 -9.92
CA GLY A 555 3.00 14.23 -9.66
C GLY A 555 3.88 14.22 -8.41
N ASN A 556 4.65 13.17 -8.26
CA ASN A 556 5.60 12.99 -7.18
C ASN A 556 6.80 12.22 -7.71
N ASP A 557 7.92 12.90 -7.79
CA ASP A 557 9.23 12.28 -8.04
C ASP A 557 9.93 12.03 -6.68
N TYR A 558 11.24 11.96 -6.63
CA TYR A 558 12.03 11.83 -5.40
C TYR A 558 11.98 13.10 -4.50
N GLY A 559 11.30 14.14 -4.95
CA GLY A 559 11.15 15.40 -4.24
C GLY A 559 10.10 15.38 -3.12
N THR A 560 10.10 16.44 -2.32
CA THR A 560 9.07 16.70 -1.31
C THR A 560 7.83 17.26 -2.00
N VAL A 561 6.67 16.71 -1.67
CA VAL A 561 5.38 17.17 -2.22
C VAL A 561 4.80 18.27 -1.34
N GLY A 562 4.42 19.39 -1.95
CA GLY A 562 3.68 20.46 -1.27
C GLY A 562 4.55 21.43 -0.46
N ASP A 563 5.85 21.50 -0.68
CA ASP A 563 6.76 22.49 -0.08
C ASP A 563 6.71 23.85 -0.83
N GLU A 564 5.49 24.35 -1.04
CA GLU A 564 5.17 25.58 -1.75
C GLU A 564 3.89 26.26 -1.21
N PRO A 565 3.62 27.52 -1.55
CA PRO A 565 2.34 28.17 -1.21
C PRO A 565 1.16 27.48 -1.91
N LEU A 566 0.13 27.11 -1.13
CA LEU A 566 -1.02 26.33 -1.58
C LEU A 566 -2.34 26.95 -1.14
N ALA A 567 -3.40 26.72 -1.94
CA ALA A 567 -4.79 27.04 -1.60
C ALA A 567 -5.69 25.79 -1.76
N PRO A 568 -6.72 25.58 -0.88
CA PRO A 568 -7.59 24.40 -0.93
C PRO A 568 -8.76 24.59 -1.91
N THR A 569 -8.49 25.00 -3.14
CA THR A 569 -9.53 25.44 -4.11
C THR A 569 -9.71 24.51 -5.29
N ALA A 570 -8.79 23.58 -5.52
CA ALA A 570 -8.88 22.64 -6.62
C ALA A 570 -9.96 21.57 -6.38
N GLU A 571 -10.53 21.10 -7.47
CA GLU A 571 -11.52 20.02 -7.52
C GLU A 571 -11.01 18.91 -8.45
N GLY A 572 -11.44 17.67 -8.21
CA GLY A 572 -11.04 16.55 -9.03
C GLY A 572 -12.14 15.50 -9.20
N ARG A 573 -11.95 14.59 -10.14
CA ARG A 573 -12.78 13.42 -10.33
C ARG A 573 -11.94 12.24 -10.77
N ALA A 574 -12.29 11.05 -10.27
CA ALA A 574 -11.76 9.80 -10.77
C ALA A 574 -12.92 8.81 -10.96
N TYR A 575 -12.97 8.13 -12.09
CA TYR A 575 -14.04 7.20 -12.40
C TYR A 575 -13.54 6.10 -13.34
N GLY A 576 -14.16 4.93 -13.24
CA GLY A 576 -13.73 3.81 -14.06
C GLY A 576 -14.51 2.54 -13.80
N ILE A 577 -14.10 1.50 -14.52
CA ILE A 577 -14.62 0.13 -14.41
C ILE A 577 -13.46 -0.80 -14.13
N GLU A 578 -13.66 -1.70 -13.19
CA GLU A 578 -12.74 -2.75 -12.78
C GLU A 578 -13.36 -4.11 -13.05
N ALA A 579 -12.59 -5.04 -13.59
CA ALA A 579 -12.98 -6.44 -13.66
C ALA A 579 -11.88 -7.33 -13.08
N MET A 580 -12.28 -8.40 -12.41
CA MET A 580 -11.38 -9.38 -11.82
C MET A 580 -11.90 -10.78 -12.06
N VAL A 581 -11.01 -11.67 -12.45
CA VAL A 581 -11.27 -13.11 -12.58
C VAL A 581 -10.37 -13.84 -11.57
N ARG A 582 -10.95 -14.69 -10.76
CA ARG A 582 -10.21 -15.59 -9.86
C ARG A 582 -10.61 -17.02 -10.14
N TRP A 583 -9.62 -17.83 -10.54
CA TRP A 583 -9.81 -19.25 -10.83
C TRP A 583 -8.86 -20.08 -9.98
N GLN A 584 -9.43 -20.96 -9.14
CA GLN A 584 -8.66 -21.77 -8.21
C GLN A 584 -9.05 -23.23 -8.35
N ILE A 585 -8.10 -24.06 -8.75
CA ILE A 585 -8.20 -25.53 -8.67
C ILE A 585 -7.28 -25.94 -7.53
N PRO A 586 -7.79 -26.50 -6.42
CA PRO A 586 -6.98 -26.91 -5.28
C PRO A 586 -5.82 -27.80 -5.72
N ASP A 587 -4.64 -27.56 -5.17
CA ASP A 587 -3.40 -28.29 -5.41
C ASP A 587 -2.93 -28.34 -6.88
N ARG A 588 -3.49 -27.50 -7.77
CA ARG A 588 -3.12 -27.48 -9.19
C ARG A 588 -2.93 -26.09 -9.79
N LEU A 589 -3.96 -25.27 -9.74
CA LEU A 589 -3.97 -24.02 -10.51
C LEU A 589 -4.54 -22.87 -9.69
N HIS A 590 -3.84 -21.77 -9.71
CA HIS A 590 -4.32 -20.50 -9.18
C HIS A 590 -4.10 -19.41 -10.21
N VAL A 591 -5.18 -18.75 -10.66
CA VAL A 591 -5.15 -17.66 -11.63
C VAL A 591 -5.89 -16.47 -11.07
N VAL A 592 -5.26 -15.30 -11.16
CA VAL A 592 -5.86 -14.00 -10.88
C VAL A 592 -5.62 -13.12 -12.09
N GLY A 593 -6.72 -12.68 -12.72
CA GLY A 593 -6.70 -11.70 -13.79
C GLY A 593 -7.43 -10.44 -13.34
N SER A 594 -6.90 -9.27 -13.66
CA SER A 594 -7.53 -7.99 -13.39
C SER A 594 -7.37 -7.02 -14.56
N VAL A 595 -8.40 -6.23 -14.81
CA VAL A 595 -8.34 -5.10 -15.73
C VAL A 595 -9.06 -3.91 -15.10
N THR A 596 -8.48 -2.74 -15.27
CA THR A 596 -9.08 -1.46 -14.85
C THR A 596 -8.97 -0.48 -16.00
N VAL A 597 -10.08 0.17 -16.34
CA VAL A 597 -10.10 1.31 -17.27
C VAL A 597 -10.65 2.49 -16.51
N TYR A 598 -9.89 3.59 -16.47
CA TYR A 598 -10.24 4.73 -15.63
C TYR A 598 -9.73 6.06 -16.15
N ARG A 599 -10.28 7.14 -15.60
CA ARG A 599 -9.80 8.51 -15.75
C ARG A 599 -9.61 9.14 -14.37
N SER A 600 -8.58 9.98 -14.25
CA SER A 600 -8.32 10.80 -13.08
C SER A 600 -7.91 12.20 -13.53
N GLU A 601 -8.71 13.20 -13.18
CA GLU A 601 -8.61 14.56 -13.73
C GLU A 601 -8.90 15.58 -12.63
N TYR A 602 -8.19 16.72 -12.66
CA TYR A 602 -8.38 17.82 -11.70
C TYR A 602 -8.45 19.15 -12.41
N ARG A 603 -9.00 20.15 -11.71
CA ARG A 603 -9.12 21.53 -12.19
C ARG A 603 -8.83 22.52 -11.08
N SER A 604 -8.29 23.68 -11.42
CA SER A 604 -7.96 24.74 -10.48
C SER A 604 -9.17 25.42 -9.82
N GLY A 605 -10.36 25.27 -10.39
CA GLY A 605 -11.61 25.80 -9.86
C GLY A 605 -12.80 25.42 -10.76
N ARG A 606 -14.02 25.74 -10.33
CA ARG A 606 -15.28 25.27 -10.98
C ARG A 606 -15.41 25.60 -12.47
N ARG A 607 -14.81 26.68 -12.92
CA ARG A 607 -14.88 27.13 -14.32
C ARG A 607 -13.66 26.73 -15.14
N ALA A 608 -12.62 26.18 -14.50
CA ALA A 608 -11.40 25.78 -15.18
C ALA A 608 -11.60 24.43 -15.92
N ARG A 609 -10.81 24.24 -16.97
CA ARG A 609 -10.73 22.97 -17.70
C ARG A 609 -10.15 21.88 -16.81
N TYR A 610 -10.63 20.65 -16.94
CA TYR A 610 -10.00 19.48 -16.34
C TYR A 610 -8.70 19.15 -17.07
N ILE A 611 -7.65 18.89 -16.28
CA ILE A 611 -6.36 18.38 -16.72
C ILE A 611 -6.14 17.00 -16.10
N ALA A 612 -5.45 16.11 -16.81
CA ALA A 612 -5.16 14.78 -16.31
C ALA A 612 -4.27 14.86 -15.05
N SER A 613 -4.57 14.04 -14.04
CA SER A 613 -3.64 13.85 -12.94
C SER A 613 -2.36 13.18 -13.43
N ALA A 614 -1.26 13.31 -12.70
CA ALA A 614 0.00 12.62 -13.03
C ALA A 614 -0.15 11.07 -13.10
N TRP A 615 -1.21 10.54 -12.54
CA TRP A 615 -1.49 9.10 -12.42
C TRP A 615 -2.63 8.60 -13.30
N ASP A 616 -3.06 9.37 -14.33
CA ASP A 616 -4.08 8.97 -15.29
C ASP A 616 -3.51 8.06 -16.38
N ASN A 617 -3.16 6.82 -16.03
CA ASN A 617 -2.65 5.83 -16.98
C ASN A 617 -3.71 5.26 -17.92
N ARG A 618 -4.98 5.55 -17.73
CA ARG A 618 -6.17 5.12 -18.47
C ARG A 618 -6.51 3.65 -18.35
N PHE A 619 -5.54 2.73 -18.39
CA PHE A 619 -5.81 1.32 -18.19
C PHE A 619 -4.66 0.62 -17.46
N VAL A 620 -4.99 -0.42 -16.74
CA VAL A 620 -4.07 -1.37 -16.12
C VAL A 620 -4.62 -2.78 -16.34
N LEU A 621 -3.76 -3.70 -16.77
CA LEU A 621 -4.09 -5.11 -16.94
C LEU A 621 -3.04 -5.96 -16.24
N ASN A 622 -3.48 -6.94 -15.46
CA ASN A 622 -2.62 -7.95 -14.87
C ASN A 622 -3.25 -9.33 -15.05
N LEU A 623 -2.43 -10.31 -15.40
CA LEU A 623 -2.80 -11.71 -15.45
C LEU A 623 -1.68 -12.51 -14.81
N SER A 624 -1.96 -13.11 -13.66
CA SER A 624 -1.02 -13.91 -12.89
C SER A 624 -1.54 -15.32 -12.74
N GLY A 625 -0.71 -16.32 -12.98
CA GLY A 625 -1.07 -17.71 -12.81
C GLY A 625 0.07 -18.50 -12.21
N THR A 626 -0.26 -19.46 -11.33
CA THR A 626 0.68 -20.42 -10.75
C THR A 626 0.12 -21.82 -10.91
N TYR A 627 0.95 -22.74 -11.39
CA TYR A 627 0.61 -24.15 -11.57
C TYR A 627 1.49 -25.02 -10.69
N GLU A 628 0.86 -25.85 -9.87
CA GLU A 628 1.51 -26.80 -8.97
C GLU A 628 1.77 -28.12 -9.70
N LEU A 629 3.02 -28.53 -9.74
CA LEU A 629 3.48 -29.76 -10.36
C LEU A 629 3.75 -30.85 -9.31
N PRO A 630 3.81 -32.13 -9.70
CA PRO A 630 4.23 -33.20 -8.80
C PRO A 630 5.59 -32.93 -8.15
N LYS A 631 5.85 -33.58 -7.01
CA LYS A 631 7.09 -33.46 -6.24
C LYS A 631 7.41 -32.04 -5.77
N ALA A 632 6.37 -31.24 -5.47
CA ALA A 632 6.47 -29.87 -4.93
C ALA A 632 7.27 -28.89 -5.82
N TRP A 633 7.12 -29.01 -7.11
CA TRP A 633 7.47 -27.96 -8.05
C TRP A 633 6.28 -27.03 -8.25
N SER A 634 6.52 -25.74 -8.46
CA SER A 634 5.52 -24.84 -9.00
C SER A 634 6.12 -23.91 -10.04
N ILE A 635 5.32 -23.56 -11.04
CA ILE A 635 5.69 -22.63 -12.11
C ILE A 635 4.65 -21.54 -12.14
N GLY A 636 5.11 -20.31 -12.18
CA GLY A 636 4.26 -19.13 -12.24
C GLY A 636 4.65 -18.20 -13.38
N ALA A 637 3.65 -17.51 -13.95
CA ALA A 637 3.82 -16.44 -14.92
C ALA A 637 2.90 -15.27 -14.58
N LYS A 638 3.38 -14.05 -14.82
CA LYS A 638 2.60 -12.83 -14.66
C LYS A 638 2.85 -11.90 -15.85
N LEU A 639 1.76 -11.55 -16.55
CA LEU A 639 1.73 -10.50 -17.54
C LEU A 639 1.14 -9.24 -16.91
N SER A 640 1.85 -8.14 -17.00
CA SER A 640 1.38 -6.83 -16.56
C SER A 640 1.45 -5.83 -17.70
N ALA A 641 0.40 -5.04 -17.90
CA ALA A 641 0.40 -3.96 -18.87
C ALA A 641 -0.27 -2.71 -18.29
N ILE A 642 0.29 -1.54 -18.60
CA ILE A 642 -0.19 -0.25 -18.13
C ILE A 642 -0.18 0.76 -19.27
N GLY A 643 -1.20 1.59 -19.35
CA GLY A 643 -1.25 2.70 -20.28
C GLY A 643 -0.21 3.78 -19.96
N GLY A 644 0.16 4.56 -20.97
CA GLY A 644 1.14 5.62 -20.80
C GLY A 644 0.71 6.69 -19.83
N ALA A 645 1.59 7.08 -18.92
CA ALA A 645 1.39 8.21 -18.03
C ALA A 645 1.33 9.54 -18.81
N PRO A 646 0.59 10.53 -18.32
CA PRO A 646 0.60 11.85 -18.91
C PRO A 646 1.92 12.57 -18.63
N TYR A 647 2.29 13.48 -19.51
CA TYR A 647 3.41 14.40 -19.31
C TYR A 647 3.12 15.76 -19.96
N THR A 648 3.80 16.79 -19.46
CA THR A 648 3.71 18.14 -20.01
C THR A 648 4.81 18.33 -21.05
N PRO A 649 4.48 18.68 -22.31
CA PRO A 649 5.48 19.01 -23.32
C PRO A 649 6.31 20.22 -22.92
N TYR A 650 7.53 20.30 -23.45
CA TYR A 650 8.35 21.51 -23.28
C TYR A 650 7.97 22.58 -24.29
N ASP A 651 8.04 23.83 -23.85
CA ASP A 651 8.14 24.99 -24.71
C ASP A 651 9.59 25.06 -25.26
N THR A 652 9.80 24.39 -26.37
CA THR A 652 11.16 24.28 -26.98
C THR A 652 11.67 25.61 -27.50
N GLU A 653 10.76 26.47 -27.95
CA GLU A 653 11.09 27.79 -28.48
C GLU A 653 11.66 28.68 -27.37
N LYS A 654 10.95 28.81 -26.28
CA LYS A 654 11.39 29.55 -25.10
C LYS A 654 12.63 28.91 -24.45
N SER A 655 12.66 27.57 -24.36
CA SER A 655 13.79 26.85 -23.76
C SER A 655 15.08 26.99 -24.55
N SER A 656 15.01 27.20 -25.86
CA SER A 656 16.19 27.39 -26.71
C SER A 656 16.82 28.77 -26.56
N LEU A 657 16.05 29.79 -26.17
CA LEU A 657 16.59 31.14 -25.96
C LEU A 657 17.69 31.12 -24.89
N LYS A 658 18.88 31.64 -25.28
CA LYS A 658 20.07 31.63 -24.42
C LYS A 658 19.84 32.32 -23.10
N GLU A 659 19.27 33.53 -23.08
CA GLU A 659 18.94 34.25 -21.86
C GLU A 659 17.95 33.50 -21.00
N ALA A 660 16.91 32.92 -21.60
CA ALA A 660 15.90 32.14 -20.86
C ALA A 660 16.50 30.86 -20.25
N TRP A 661 17.36 30.17 -20.98
CA TRP A 661 18.05 28.99 -20.48
C TRP A 661 19.02 29.32 -19.35
N ASP A 662 19.90 30.33 -19.58
CA ASP A 662 20.91 30.73 -18.60
C ASP A 662 20.27 31.23 -17.28
N ALA A 663 19.12 31.89 -17.38
CA ALA A 663 18.33 32.32 -16.23
C ALA A 663 17.85 31.16 -15.35
N ARG A 664 17.66 29.95 -15.87
CA ARG A 664 16.98 28.89 -15.18
C ARG A 664 17.74 27.57 -15.09
N GLY A 665 18.67 27.32 -16.03
CA GLY A 665 19.43 26.07 -16.13
C GLY A 665 18.59 24.83 -16.39
N ARG A 666 17.33 25.01 -16.82
CA ARG A 666 16.37 23.92 -17.10
C ARG A 666 15.31 24.35 -18.11
N PRO A 667 14.68 23.42 -18.84
CA PRO A 667 13.68 23.77 -19.84
C PRO A 667 12.40 24.37 -19.24
N TYR A 668 11.67 25.09 -20.07
CA TYR A 668 10.34 25.59 -19.79
C TYR A 668 9.29 24.57 -20.25
N TYR A 669 8.28 24.34 -19.42
CA TYR A 669 7.11 23.58 -19.81
C TYR A 669 6.09 24.45 -20.55
N ASP A 670 5.40 23.84 -21.50
CA ASP A 670 4.21 24.44 -22.10
C ASP A 670 3.01 24.26 -21.19
N TYR A 671 2.77 25.20 -20.30
CA TYR A 671 1.67 25.16 -19.34
C TYR A 671 0.27 25.19 -19.98
N SER A 672 0.16 25.65 -21.25
CA SER A 672 -1.13 25.58 -21.97
C SER A 672 -1.54 24.17 -22.30
N ARG A 673 -0.56 23.25 -22.37
CA ARG A 673 -0.72 21.82 -22.68
C ARG A 673 -0.33 20.91 -21.52
N TYR A 674 -0.59 21.37 -20.29
CA TYR A 674 -0.20 20.64 -19.08
C TYR A 674 -0.80 19.24 -19.03
N ASN A 675 0.04 18.20 -18.91
CA ASN A 675 -0.33 16.77 -18.89
C ASN A 675 -1.13 16.30 -20.13
N GLU A 676 -1.00 16.95 -21.28
CA GLU A 676 -1.65 16.53 -22.53
C GLU A 676 -0.87 15.45 -23.29
N GLY A 677 0.45 15.48 -23.21
CA GLY A 677 1.30 14.43 -23.79
C GLY A 677 1.05 13.08 -23.12
N ARG A 678 1.30 12.00 -23.86
CA ARG A 678 1.16 10.62 -23.36
C ARG A 678 2.40 9.81 -23.69
N LEU A 679 2.94 9.14 -22.68
CA LEU A 679 3.99 8.15 -22.86
C LEU A 679 3.42 6.89 -23.52
N PRO A 680 4.26 6.07 -24.19
CA PRO A 680 3.83 4.79 -24.70
C PRO A 680 3.36 3.86 -23.55
N ALA A 681 2.45 2.95 -23.88
CA ALA A 681 2.07 1.89 -22.98
C ALA A 681 3.27 0.95 -22.71
N PHE A 682 3.28 0.38 -21.52
CA PHE A 682 4.33 -0.53 -21.08
C PHE A 682 3.72 -1.89 -20.75
N ALA A 683 4.41 -2.97 -21.14
CA ALA A 683 4.03 -4.34 -20.76
C ALA A 683 5.28 -5.13 -20.39
N GLN A 684 5.15 -5.99 -19.38
CA GLN A 684 6.23 -6.90 -18.96
C GLN A 684 5.68 -8.29 -18.66
N LEU A 685 6.53 -9.29 -18.86
CA LEU A 685 6.30 -10.68 -18.48
C LEU A 685 7.29 -11.08 -17.40
N ASP A 686 6.77 -11.64 -16.31
CA ASP A 686 7.53 -12.18 -15.19
C ASP A 686 7.33 -13.69 -15.12
N LEU A 687 8.38 -14.45 -14.79
CA LEU A 687 8.35 -15.90 -14.65
C LEU A 687 8.92 -16.30 -13.29
N ARG A 688 8.33 -17.32 -12.68
CA ARG A 688 8.80 -17.86 -11.41
C ARG A 688 8.76 -19.38 -11.40
N ILE A 689 9.77 -19.98 -10.80
CA ILE A 689 9.85 -21.43 -10.55
C ILE A 689 10.22 -21.63 -9.08
N ASP A 690 9.45 -22.45 -8.39
CA ASP A 690 9.71 -22.81 -6.99
C ASP A 690 9.88 -24.33 -6.88
N LYS A 691 10.74 -24.75 -5.96
CA LYS A 691 10.94 -26.14 -5.56
C LYS A 691 11.05 -26.23 -4.04
N ALA A 692 10.26 -27.12 -3.44
CA ALA A 692 10.39 -27.44 -2.02
C ALA A 692 10.88 -28.89 -1.83
N PHE A 693 11.75 -29.08 -0.84
CA PHE A 693 12.23 -30.37 -0.36
C PHE A 693 11.81 -30.52 1.10
N TYR A 694 11.06 -31.55 1.40
CA TYR A 694 10.55 -31.82 2.74
C TYR A 694 11.39 -32.92 3.40
N PHE A 695 12.14 -32.53 4.42
CA PHE A 695 12.91 -33.44 5.26
C PHE A 695 12.17 -33.66 6.59
N ARG A 696 12.63 -34.61 7.37
CA ARG A 696 11.97 -34.96 8.65
C ARG A 696 11.93 -33.81 9.65
N ARG A 697 12.93 -32.90 9.66
CA ARG A 697 13.07 -31.81 10.62
C ARG A 697 13.10 -30.43 9.99
N CYS A 698 13.22 -30.34 8.68
CA CYS A 698 13.28 -29.04 8.01
C CYS A 698 12.66 -29.11 6.61
N THR A 699 12.29 -27.94 6.10
CA THR A 699 11.87 -27.73 4.72
C THR A 699 12.88 -26.81 4.05
N LEU A 700 13.46 -27.25 2.93
CA LEU A 700 14.29 -26.44 2.06
C LEU A 700 13.46 -25.95 0.88
N GLY A 701 13.31 -24.65 0.72
CA GLY A 701 12.69 -24.02 -0.45
C GLY A 701 13.74 -23.34 -1.32
N ILE A 702 13.63 -23.47 -2.63
CA ILE A 702 14.45 -22.77 -3.62
C ILE A 702 13.51 -22.12 -4.61
N TYR A 703 13.73 -20.86 -4.95
CA TYR A 703 12.99 -20.21 -6.02
C TYR A 703 13.89 -19.41 -6.96
N VAL A 704 13.47 -19.34 -8.20
CA VAL A 704 14.00 -18.45 -9.22
C VAL A 704 12.86 -17.58 -9.71
N ASP A 705 13.00 -16.27 -9.60
CA ASP A 705 12.01 -15.25 -10.01
C ASP A 705 12.67 -14.34 -11.04
N LEU A 706 12.19 -14.36 -12.27
CA LEU A 706 12.71 -13.58 -13.39
C LEU A 706 11.72 -12.45 -13.70
N GLN A 707 12.08 -11.23 -13.31
CA GLN A 707 11.26 -10.05 -13.60
C GLN A 707 11.62 -9.49 -14.95
N ASN A 708 10.60 -9.10 -15.71
CA ASN A 708 10.75 -8.46 -17.02
C ASN A 708 11.60 -9.28 -18.00
N VAL A 709 11.23 -10.56 -18.21
CA VAL A 709 11.96 -11.46 -19.13
C VAL A 709 11.94 -10.96 -20.58
N THR A 710 11.02 -10.08 -20.93
CA THR A 710 10.92 -9.43 -22.25
C THR A 710 11.93 -8.29 -22.41
N GLY A 711 12.61 -7.85 -21.35
CA GLY A 711 13.50 -6.68 -21.39
C GLY A 711 12.79 -5.37 -21.75
N SER A 712 11.47 -5.30 -21.53
CA SER A 712 10.65 -4.14 -21.87
C SER A 712 11.12 -2.89 -21.14
N LYS A 713 11.13 -1.74 -21.84
CA LYS A 713 11.54 -0.45 -21.31
C LYS A 713 10.33 0.38 -20.92
N LEU A 714 10.27 0.81 -19.66
CA LEU A 714 9.30 1.79 -19.17
C LEU A 714 9.87 3.18 -19.48
N ARG A 715 9.21 3.92 -20.36
CA ARG A 715 9.61 5.26 -20.73
C ARG A 715 9.13 6.29 -19.71
N GLN A 716 9.99 7.25 -19.44
CA GLN A 716 9.70 8.50 -18.76
C GLN A 716 9.74 9.65 -19.78
N PRO A 717 9.27 10.87 -19.43
CA PRO A 717 9.43 12.02 -20.33
C PRO A 717 10.91 12.24 -20.66
N ASP A 718 11.24 12.34 -21.93
CA ASP A 718 12.59 12.69 -22.35
C ASP A 718 12.95 14.07 -21.79
N VAL A 719 14.19 14.29 -21.39
CA VAL A 719 14.64 15.56 -20.82
C VAL A 719 15.25 16.44 -21.88
N LEU A 720 14.70 17.65 -22.05
CA LEU A 720 15.25 18.66 -22.94
C LEU A 720 16.44 19.37 -22.29
N MET A 721 17.59 19.35 -22.93
CA MET A 721 18.83 19.96 -22.42
C MET A 721 19.50 20.84 -23.50
N SER A 722 20.15 21.91 -23.05
CA SER A 722 21.05 22.68 -23.89
C SER A 722 22.37 21.94 -24.11
N THR A 723 22.88 21.99 -25.32
CA THR A 723 24.24 21.49 -25.63
C THR A 723 25.33 22.51 -25.28
N GLY A 724 24.97 23.73 -24.86
CA GLY A 724 25.89 24.85 -24.64
C GLY A 724 26.37 25.51 -25.93
N ILE A 725 26.00 25.01 -27.12
CA ILE A 725 26.39 25.54 -28.42
C ILE A 725 25.34 26.56 -28.88
N VAL A 726 25.74 27.79 -29.12
CA VAL A 726 24.87 28.84 -29.69
C VAL A 726 24.79 28.63 -31.20
N GLU A 727 23.57 28.42 -31.72
CA GLU A 727 23.36 28.19 -33.18
C GLU A 727 23.45 29.45 -34.03
N ASN A 728 23.09 30.59 -33.47
CA ASN A 728 23.03 31.89 -34.13
C ASN A 728 23.85 32.97 -33.38
N PRO A 729 25.18 32.81 -33.25
CA PRO A 729 26.02 33.69 -32.43
C PRO A 729 26.05 35.14 -32.91
N SER A 730 25.73 35.38 -34.20
CA SER A 730 25.67 36.72 -34.79
C SER A 730 24.35 37.46 -34.54
N ALA A 731 23.33 36.79 -33.93
CA ALA A 731 22.06 37.45 -33.61
C ALA A 731 22.20 38.32 -32.34
N PRO A 732 21.29 39.30 -32.15
CA PRO A 732 21.20 40.03 -30.88
C PRO A 732 21.13 39.08 -29.68
N ALA A 733 21.68 39.46 -28.52
CA ALA A 733 21.74 38.59 -27.33
C ALA A 733 20.37 38.01 -26.92
N SER A 734 19.31 38.80 -27.03
CA SER A 734 17.93 38.38 -26.75
C SER A 734 17.35 37.35 -27.73
N GLU A 735 17.96 37.19 -28.90
CA GLU A 735 17.53 36.25 -29.95
C GLU A 735 18.46 35.05 -30.09
N GLN A 736 19.62 35.06 -29.40
CA GLN A 736 20.53 33.93 -29.42
C GLN A 736 19.88 32.68 -28.88
N ARG A 737 20.15 31.55 -29.55
CA ARG A 737 19.54 30.25 -29.20
C ARG A 737 20.61 29.19 -29.04
N TYR A 738 20.46 28.38 -27.99
CA TYR A 738 21.22 27.15 -27.83
C TYR A 738 20.67 26.05 -28.73
N ARG A 739 21.58 25.22 -29.25
CA ARG A 739 21.19 23.92 -29.78
C ARG A 739 20.69 23.06 -28.67
N MET A 740 19.46 22.55 -28.82
CA MET A 740 18.80 21.69 -27.83
C MET A 740 18.94 20.22 -28.21
N LYS A 741 19.00 19.35 -27.20
CA LYS A 741 18.97 17.90 -27.38
C LYS A 741 18.01 17.27 -26.37
N TYR A 742 17.45 16.11 -26.71
CA TYR A 742 16.68 15.30 -25.79
C TYR A 742 17.52 14.16 -25.23
N ILE A 743 17.54 14.02 -23.90
CA ILE A 743 18.11 12.87 -23.20
C ILE A 743 16.95 11.90 -22.97
N LYS A 744 17.03 10.71 -23.53
CA LYS A 744 16.04 9.66 -23.30
C LYS A 744 16.10 9.17 -21.87
N GLN A 745 14.93 8.97 -21.28
CA GLN A 745 14.77 8.42 -19.94
C GLN A 745 14.00 7.11 -20.04
N GLU A 746 14.68 5.99 -19.80
CA GLU A 746 14.12 4.66 -19.91
C GLU A 746 14.58 3.81 -18.73
N SER A 747 13.65 3.13 -18.05
CA SER A 747 13.99 2.17 -17.02
C SER A 747 13.41 0.79 -17.36
N GLY A 748 14.02 -0.25 -16.89
CA GLY A 748 13.58 -1.61 -17.11
C GLY A 748 14.68 -2.47 -17.72
N THR A 749 15.03 -3.51 -16.97
CA THR A 749 15.96 -4.56 -17.36
C THR A 749 15.43 -5.89 -16.86
N LEU A 750 15.94 -6.99 -17.38
CA LEU A 750 15.73 -8.31 -16.77
C LEU A 750 16.39 -8.31 -15.39
N VAL A 751 15.59 -8.59 -14.35
CA VAL A 751 16.10 -8.71 -12.97
C VAL A 751 15.91 -10.18 -12.52
N PRO A 752 16.97 -10.97 -12.52
CA PRO A 752 16.93 -12.32 -11.96
C PRO A 752 17.02 -12.26 -10.44
N ALA A 753 16.18 -13.03 -9.77
CA ALA A 753 16.19 -13.21 -8.34
C ALA A 753 16.23 -14.71 -7.99
N LEU A 754 17.26 -15.12 -7.27
CA LEU A 754 17.38 -16.46 -6.70
C LEU A 754 17.23 -16.37 -5.18
N GLY A 755 16.47 -17.28 -4.60
CA GLY A 755 16.36 -17.35 -3.15
C GLY A 755 16.30 -18.77 -2.63
N VAL A 756 16.86 -18.93 -1.44
CA VAL A 756 16.89 -20.19 -0.68
C VAL A 756 16.29 -19.93 0.70
N THR A 757 15.39 -20.80 1.13
CA THR A 757 14.77 -20.73 2.45
C THR A 757 14.91 -22.04 3.18
N VAL A 758 15.22 -22.00 4.45
CA VAL A 758 15.28 -23.18 5.33
C VAL A 758 14.38 -22.93 6.52
N GLU A 759 13.33 -23.74 6.66
CA GLU A 759 12.40 -23.73 7.81
C GLU A 759 12.65 -24.96 8.68
N PHE A 760 12.80 -24.77 10.01
CA PHE A 760 13.12 -25.82 10.98
C PHE A 760 12.49 -25.60 12.34
#